data_ae24c14841a618b29707ead246ca6cb6
#
_entry.id   ae24c14841a618b29707ead246ca6cb6
#
_cell.length_a   1.000
_cell.length_b   1.000
_cell.length_c   1.000
_cell.angle_alpha   90.00
_cell.angle_beta   90.00
_cell.angle_gamma   90.00
#
_symmetry.space_group_name_H-M   'P 1'
#
loop_
_entity.id
_entity.type
_entity.pdbx_description
1 polymer ?
#
loop_
_entity_poly.entity_id
_entity_poly.type
_entity_poly.pdbx_seq_one_letter_code
_entity_poly.pdbx_strand_id
1 'polypeptide(L)'
;MRKILLSSLLTLISIGAWAEFVEIDGINYYLEDTKAAVAKKTDKYSGDVVIPATVSYGETVYQVTAILPFAFFESPDLTSVTLPNSVTKIGEAAFARCERLSSIDMGTGITTIEGGAFERTGLPHVVIPNSVTSMGDQVFAICTELNTVVLGEGLTEIPTNTFLNSSVSNIVFGSNVKYIRKWAFRGCSKLGDFVIPNGVEVIEEQAFNECRGLTSIDIPESVTKINNSTFSGCINLTSISLSNTLTAIGNSAFWGCEQLKAITLPNSVETLGNNSFSDCYNLETLTVGSGLKAIGETCFQNCTKLATISVDGENTFYDSRNNCNAIIETATNKLVLGCKGTVIPESVTTIGEGAFYGLPVPDNMTIPQSITSIEKTAFAFAQAKSFVIPASVSSIGEAAFSRCYGLESIAVEEGNVFYDSREQCNAIIEKSNDRLIAACISTTIPQSVKIIGESSFIYMWELTSIDLPDGLTSIEDGAFYGCIELTSVAIPNSVTYLGQDIFHGCAKLSSVTMGQNVTKIDKRAFSGCPLTKVYLPASVTFIGENAFTSNLTDVYCFAKQLPETSRKRATFTHPEEAILHVPAESIDLYKSDQAWNKFKEIVALTDEEMLAVHTTMVDGNDKMHYYSLDGCHSEGLRRGINIIKQGKQVKKVIVK
;
A
#
# COMPACT_ATOMS: atom_id res chain seq x y z
N MET A 1 1.65 -8.88 -27.42
CA MET A 1 0.56 -8.18 -28.13
C MET A 1 0.69 -8.14 -29.68
N ARG A 2 1.57 -8.90 -30.33
CA ARG A 2 1.72 -8.92 -31.82
C ARG A 2 1.33 -10.27 -32.47
N LYS A 3 0.81 -11.24 -31.71
CA LYS A 3 0.46 -12.58 -32.22
C LYS A 3 -1.04 -12.93 -32.20
N ILE A 4 -1.90 -12.03 -31.72
CA ILE A 4 -3.38 -12.27 -31.67
C ILE A 4 -4.10 -11.66 -32.90
N LEU A 5 -3.45 -10.77 -33.64
CA LEU A 5 -4.05 -10.07 -34.78
C LEU A 5 -4.07 -10.88 -36.10
N LEU A 6 -3.54 -12.10 -36.11
CA LEU A 6 -3.51 -12.93 -37.34
C LEU A 6 -4.42 -14.17 -37.31
N SER A 7 -5.05 -14.49 -36.18
CA SER A 7 -5.86 -15.73 -36.08
C SER A 7 -7.34 -15.55 -36.35
N SER A 8 -7.87 -14.32 -36.37
CA SER A 8 -9.28 -14.06 -36.68
C SER A 8 -9.59 -13.82 -38.17
N LEU A 9 -8.55 -13.79 -39.01
CA LEU A 9 -8.73 -13.56 -40.48
C LEU A 9 -8.71 -14.85 -41.33
N LEU A 10 -8.53 -16.02 -40.69
CA LEU A 10 -8.29 -17.29 -41.45
C LEU A 10 -9.37 -18.37 -41.30
N THR A 11 -10.53 -18.06 -40.70
CA THR A 11 -11.61 -19.06 -40.54
C THR A 11 -12.87 -18.79 -41.36
N LEU A 12 -12.77 -17.97 -42.43
CA LEU A 12 -13.89 -17.72 -43.36
C LEU A 12 -13.51 -18.05 -44.79
N ILE A 13 -13.01 -19.26 -45.04
CA ILE A 13 -12.94 -19.80 -46.40
C ILE A 13 -13.53 -21.20 -46.35
N SER A 14 -14.86 -21.29 -46.56
CA SER A 14 -15.47 -22.38 -47.33
C SER A 14 -16.94 -22.06 -47.65
N ILE A 15 -17.23 -22.09 -48.92
CA ILE A 15 -18.52 -22.27 -49.57
C ILE A 15 -19.19 -20.99 -50.12
N GLY A 16 -18.93 -20.66 -51.37
CA GLY A 16 -19.91 -20.38 -52.40
C GLY A 16 -20.94 -19.27 -52.22
N ALA A 17 -20.50 -18.02 -51.95
CA ALA A 17 -21.17 -16.81 -52.39
C ALA A 17 -20.07 -15.78 -52.67
N TRP A 18 -20.18 -14.98 -53.70
CA TRP A 18 -19.20 -13.96 -54.04
C TRP A 18 -19.25 -12.85 -53.01
N ALA A 19 -18.40 -12.93 -52.01
CA ALA A 19 -18.22 -11.90 -50.99
C ALA A 19 -17.26 -10.85 -51.56
N GLU A 20 -17.70 -9.60 -51.71
CA GLU A 20 -16.92 -8.53 -52.30
C GLU A 20 -16.87 -7.30 -51.39
N PHE A 21 -15.67 -6.70 -51.27
CA PHE A 21 -15.51 -5.40 -50.64
C PHE A 21 -15.59 -4.32 -51.72
N VAL A 22 -16.56 -3.40 -51.61
CA VAL A 22 -16.78 -2.34 -52.57
C VAL A 22 -16.95 -0.99 -51.89
N GLU A 23 -16.49 0.08 -52.52
CA GLU A 23 -16.77 1.44 -52.08
C GLU A 23 -17.96 1.99 -52.85
N ILE A 24 -19.01 2.45 -52.15
CA ILE A 24 -20.20 3.09 -52.70
C ILE A 24 -20.43 4.39 -51.96
N ASP A 25 -20.49 5.52 -52.66
CA ASP A 25 -20.70 6.86 -52.09
C ASP A 25 -19.76 7.21 -50.91
N GLY A 26 -18.49 6.77 -51.01
CA GLY A 26 -17.46 7.05 -50.01
C GLY A 26 -17.47 6.12 -48.80
N ILE A 27 -18.35 5.11 -48.76
CA ILE A 27 -18.46 4.11 -47.68
C ILE A 27 -18.06 2.74 -48.23
N ASN A 28 -17.20 2.02 -47.52
CA ASN A 28 -16.84 0.65 -47.86
C ASN A 28 -17.88 -0.33 -47.30
N TYR A 29 -18.30 -1.24 -48.15
CA TYR A 29 -19.24 -2.30 -47.82
C TYR A 29 -18.66 -3.68 -48.11
N TYR A 30 -19.00 -4.61 -47.27
CA TYR A 30 -18.91 -6.04 -47.55
C TYR A 30 -20.28 -6.52 -47.99
N LEU A 31 -20.34 -7.05 -49.21
CA LEU A 31 -21.59 -7.49 -49.82
C LEU A 31 -21.67 -9.02 -49.76
N GLU A 32 -22.81 -9.55 -49.31
CA GLU A 32 -23.07 -10.99 -49.25
C GLU A 32 -24.56 -11.24 -49.47
N ASP A 33 -24.89 -12.09 -50.45
CA ASP A 33 -26.27 -12.38 -50.85
C ASP A 33 -27.06 -11.11 -51.23
N THR A 34 -27.97 -10.66 -50.38
CA THR A 34 -28.77 -9.43 -50.48
C THR A 34 -28.50 -8.46 -49.33
N LYS A 35 -27.42 -8.69 -48.53
CA LYS A 35 -27.06 -7.88 -47.39
C LYS A 35 -25.75 -7.16 -47.63
N ALA A 36 -25.66 -5.97 -47.05
CA ALA A 36 -24.44 -5.20 -46.96
C ALA A 36 -24.08 -4.95 -45.50
N ALA A 37 -22.78 -4.94 -45.22
CA ALA A 37 -22.27 -4.50 -43.93
C ALA A 37 -21.18 -3.44 -44.14
N VAL A 38 -21.21 -2.37 -43.34
CA VAL A 38 -20.18 -1.32 -43.43
C VAL A 38 -18.85 -1.87 -43.00
N ALA A 39 -17.82 -1.66 -43.81
CA ALA A 39 -16.49 -2.23 -43.64
C ALA A 39 -15.42 -1.14 -43.42
N LYS A 40 -14.23 -1.54 -42.94
CA LYS A 40 -13.09 -0.65 -42.74
C LYS A 40 -12.63 0.01 -44.04
N LYS A 41 -12.31 1.29 -43.99
CA LYS A 41 -11.73 2.07 -45.05
C LYS A 41 -10.25 2.34 -44.82
N THR A 42 -9.42 2.27 -45.87
CA THR A 42 -7.97 2.52 -45.78
C THR A 42 -7.68 3.98 -45.39
N ASP A 43 -8.34 4.93 -46.07
CA ASP A 43 -8.13 6.37 -45.91
C ASP A 43 -8.88 6.97 -44.70
N LYS A 44 -9.47 6.10 -43.87
CA LYS A 44 -10.29 6.49 -42.72
C LYS A 44 -11.55 7.30 -43.10
N TYR A 45 -12.55 7.18 -42.26
CA TYR A 45 -13.76 7.98 -42.41
C TYR A 45 -13.57 9.35 -41.73
N SER A 46 -14.23 10.38 -42.30
CA SER A 46 -14.14 11.75 -41.77
C SER A 46 -15.47 12.50 -41.94
N GLY A 47 -15.68 13.53 -41.14
CA GLY A 47 -16.89 14.35 -41.17
C GLY A 47 -18.15 13.60 -40.74
N ASP A 48 -19.28 13.99 -41.30
CA ASP A 48 -20.58 13.41 -41.02
C ASP A 48 -20.88 12.27 -41.98
N VAL A 49 -21.17 11.08 -41.45
CA VAL A 49 -21.45 9.89 -42.23
C VAL A 49 -22.89 9.44 -42.01
N VAL A 50 -23.67 9.43 -43.08
CA VAL A 50 -25.05 8.89 -43.10
C VAL A 50 -25.06 7.56 -43.80
N ILE A 51 -25.38 6.49 -43.10
CA ILE A 51 -25.45 5.14 -43.69
C ILE A 51 -26.87 4.90 -44.22
N PRO A 52 -27.02 4.63 -45.52
CA PRO A 52 -28.34 4.39 -46.12
C PRO A 52 -28.88 3.01 -45.72
N ALA A 53 -30.19 2.85 -45.70
CA ALA A 53 -30.83 1.56 -45.40
C ALA A 53 -30.54 0.48 -46.48
N THR A 54 -30.28 0.91 -47.71
CA THR A 54 -29.94 0.04 -48.85
C THR A 54 -28.87 0.66 -49.73
N VAL A 55 -28.05 -0.17 -50.38
CA VAL A 55 -27.07 0.25 -51.39
C VAL A 55 -27.25 -0.58 -52.65
N SER A 56 -26.99 0.02 -53.83
CA SER A 56 -27.07 -0.66 -55.11
C SER A 56 -25.66 -0.92 -55.64
N TYR A 57 -25.38 -2.16 -56.07
CA TYR A 57 -24.15 -2.51 -56.75
C TYR A 57 -24.46 -3.43 -57.92
N GLY A 58 -24.15 -2.97 -59.15
CA GLY A 58 -24.63 -3.58 -60.34
C GLY A 58 -26.17 -3.49 -60.44
N GLU A 59 -26.82 -4.60 -60.67
CA GLU A 59 -28.31 -4.71 -60.75
C GLU A 59 -28.95 -5.11 -59.41
N THR A 60 -28.13 -5.34 -58.37
CA THR A 60 -28.59 -5.85 -57.06
C THR A 60 -28.70 -4.74 -56.05
N VAL A 61 -29.80 -4.73 -55.29
CA VAL A 61 -30.01 -3.86 -54.13
C VAL A 61 -29.73 -4.67 -52.87
N TYR A 62 -28.82 -4.17 -52.01
CA TYR A 62 -28.40 -4.80 -50.77
C TYR A 62 -28.95 -4.02 -49.58
N GLN A 63 -29.52 -4.71 -48.60
CA GLN A 63 -29.94 -4.10 -47.35
C GLN A 63 -28.73 -3.94 -46.40
N VAL A 64 -28.48 -2.75 -45.88
CA VAL A 64 -27.42 -2.53 -44.90
C VAL A 64 -27.89 -3.00 -43.52
N THR A 65 -27.27 -4.06 -42.98
CA THR A 65 -27.74 -4.76 -41.79
C THR A 65 -26.76 -4.77 -40.64
N ALA A 66 -25.49 -4.40 -40.86
CA ALA A 66 -24.46 -4.44 -39.82
C ALA A 66 -23.33 -3.43 -40.04
N ILE A 67 -22.67 -3.06 -38.98
CA ILE A 67 -21.35 -2.43 -38.97
C ILE A 67 -20.34 -3.51 -38.56
N LEU A 68 -19.35 -3.77 -39.41
CA LEU A 68 -18.35 -4.81 -39.18
C LEU A 68 -17.37 -4.41 -38.05
N PRO A 69 -16.67 -5.37 -37.44
CA PRO A 69 -15.60 -5.09 -36.52
C PRO A 69 -14.57 -4.14 -37.13
N PHE A 70 -14.15 -3.14 -36.34
CA PHE A 70 -13.16 -2.12 -36.71
C PHE A 70 -13.55 -1.24 -37.92
N ALA A 71 -14.80 -1.18 -38.34
CA ALA A 71 -15.23 -0.46 -39.53
C ALA A 71 -14.76 1.00 -39.56
N PHE A 72 -14.96 1.74 -38.46
CA PHE A 72 -14.54 3.13 -38.29
C PHE A 72 -13.34 3.30 -37.38
N PHE A 73 -12.68 2.20 -36.97
CA PHE A 73 -11.58 2.20 -35.99
C PHE A 73 -10.49 3.23 -36.33
N GLU A 74 -10.12 4.05 -35.36
CA GLU A 74 -9.11 5.11 -35.51
C GLU A 74 -9.43 6.08 -36.66
N SER A 75 -10.68 6.54 -36.76
CA SER A 75 -11.11 7.61 -37.67
C SER A 75 -11.17 8.93 -36.88
N PRO A 76 -10.03 9.64 -36.70
CA PRO A 76 -9.92 10.77 -35.78
C PRO A 76 -10.73 11.99 -36.22
N ASP A 77 -11.05 12.10 -37.51
CA ASP A 77 -11.80 13.22 -38.07
C ASP A 77 -13.29 12.91 -38.31
N LEU A 78 -13.79 11.71 -37.90
CA LEU A 78 -15.20 11.37 -37.92
C LEU A 78 -15.94 12.18 -36.85
N THR A 79 -16.99 12.92 -37.24
CA THR A 79 -17.72 13.84 -36.37
C THR A 79 -19.10 13.35 -35.96
N SER A 80 -19.83 12.74 -36.91
CA SER A 80 -21.13 12.14 -36.60
C SER A 80 -21.42 10.90 -37.47
N VAL A 81 -22.29 10.01 -36.96
CA VAL A 81 -22.78 8.85 -37.69
C VAL A 81 -24.29 8.69 -37.49
N THR A 82 -25.01 8.47 -38.59
CA THR A 82 -26.43 8.12 -38.54
C THR A 82 -26.61 6.70 -39.10
N LEU A 83 -27.21 5.82 -38.31
CA LEU A 83 -27.49 4.43 -38.69
C LEU A 83 -28.96 4.26 -39.06
N PRO A 84 -29.26 3.54 -40.14
CA PRO A 84 -30.65 3.22 -40.50
C PRO A 84 -31.21 2.13 -39.57
N ASN A 85 -32.52 2.06 -39.44
CA ASN A 85 -33.21 1.05 -38.62
C ASN A 85 -32.98 -0.40 -39.10
N SER A 86 -32.45 -0.60 -40.30
CA SER A 86 -32.10 -1.93 -40.82
C SER A 86 -30.82 -2.52 -40.19
N VAL A 87 -29.96 -1.68 -39.60
CA VAL A 87 -28.76 -2.13 -38.91
C VAL A 87 -29.13 -2.72 -37.55
N THR A 88 -28.76 -3.98 -37.34
CA THR A 88 -29.07 -4.74 -36.12
C THR A 88 -27.87 -4.98 -35.26
N LYS A 89 -26.66 -4.82 -35.80
CA LYS A 89 -25.40 -5.15 -35.10
C LYS A 89 -24.32 -4.10 -35.32
N ILE A 90 -23.68 -3.68 -34.22
CA ILE A 90 -22.43 -2.91 -34.22
C ILE A 90 -21.31 -3.85 -33.77
N GLY A 91 -20.30 -4.05 -34.62
CA GLY A 91 -19.20 -4.97 -34.40
C GLY A 91 -18.17 -4.50 -33.38
N GLU A 92 -17.28 -5.43 -33.03
CA GLU A 92 -16.19 -5.19 -32.07
C GLU A 92 -15.34 -3.98 -32.48
N ALA A 93 -15.08 -3.06 -31.56
CA ALA A 93 -14.26 -1.86 -31.73
C ALA A 93 -14.65 -1.03 -33.00
N ALA A 94 -15.91 -1.11 -33.45
CA ALA A 94 -16.34 -0.50 -34.72
C ALA A 94 -16.04 1.00 -34.77
N PHE A 95 -16.24 1.74 -33.71
CA PHE A 95 -15.96 3.19 -33.58
C PHE A 95 -14.84 3.49 -32.60
N ALA A 96 -14.07 2.49 -32.14
CA ALA A 96 -13.06 2.71 -31.15
C ALA A 96 -12.00 3.72 -31.61
N ARG A 97 -11.60 4.63 -30.73
CA ARG A 97 -10.65 5.73 -30.95
C ARG A 97 -11.08 6.75 -32.01
N CYS A 98 -12.39 6.92 -32.20
CA CYS A 98 -12.94 8.04 -32.95
C CYS A 98 -13.11 9.25 -32.00
N GLU A 99 -12.00 9.91 -31.65
CA GLU A 99 -11.95 10.90 -30.57
C GLU A 99 -12.78 12.17 -30.85
N ARG A 100 -13.09 12.46 -32.12
CA ARG A 100 -13.94 13.57 -32.53
C ARG A 100 -15.39 13.20 -32.77
N LEU A 101 -15.75 11.92 -32.65
CA LEU A 101 -17.13 11.47 -32.78
C LEU A 101 -17.98 12.05 -31.68
N SER A 102 -18.72 13.09 -31.96
CA SER A 102 -19.52 13.85 -30.99
C SER A 102 -21.01 13.52 -31.01
N SER A 103 -21.47 12.78 -32.05
CA SER A 103 -22.88 12.39 -32.19
C SER A 103 -23.01 11.05 -32.88
N ILE A 104 -23.90 10.21 -32.38
CA ILE A 104 -24.33 8.99 -33.05
C ILE A 104 -25.86 8.82 -32.94
N ASP A 105 -26.53 8.63 -34.07
CA ASP A 105 -27.92 8.15 -34.10
C ASP A 105 -27.89 6.64 -34.40
N MET A 106 -28.22 5.84 -33.40
CA MET A 106 -28.21 4.37 -33.51
C MET A 106 -29.47 3.81 -34.19
N GLY A 107 -30.48 4.65 -34.48
CA GLY A 107 -31.79 4.17 -34.92
C GLY A 107 -32.48 3.28 -33.87
N THR A 108 -33.46 2.52 -34.28
CA THR A 108 -34.25 1.64 -33.39
C THR A 108 -34.06 0.16 -33.65
N GLY A 109 -33.22 -0.20 -34.66
CA GLY A 109 -33.02 -1.58 -35.10
C GLY A 109 -31.90 -2.34 -34.40
N ILE A 110 -30.99 -1.63 -33.72
CA ILE A 110 -29.83 -2.25 -33.06
C ILE A 110 -30.27 -3.20 -31.96
N THR A 111 -29.81 -4.45 -32.01
CA THR A 111 -30.03 -5.46 -30.96
C THR A 111 -28.75 -5.85 -30.26
N THR A 112 -27.59 -5.67 -30.93
CA THR A 112 -26.29 -6.11 -30.41
C THR A 112 -25.22 -5.02 -30.63
N ILE A 113 -24.48 -4.70 -29.54
CA ILE A 113 -23.29 -3.84 -29.54
C ILE A 113 -22.13 -4.69 -29.03
N GLU A 114 -21.13 -4.97 -29.86
CA GLU A 114 -20.00 -5.82 -29.43
C GLU A 114 -18.94 -5.06 -28.61
N GLY A 115 -17.97 -5.81 -28.06
CA GLY A 115 -16.97 -5.29 -27.15
C GLY A 115 -16.17 -4.12 -27.71
N GLY A 116 -15.90 -3.11 -26.87
CA GLY A 116 -15.10 -1.95 -27.23
C GLY A 116 -15.66 -1.06 -28.34
N ALA A 117 -16.91 -1.27 -28.76
CA ALA A 117 -17.47 -0.64 -29.97
C ALA A 117 -17.30 0.89 -29.99
N PHE A 118 -17.34 1.55 -28.86
CA PHE A 118 -17.19 3.00 -28.69
C PHE A 118 -16.06 3.38 -27.74
N GLU A 119 -15.08 2.49 -27.53
CA GLU A 119 -13.93 2.79 -26.66
C GLU A 119 -13.20 4.06 -27.13
N ARG A 120 -12.92 5.00 -26.22
CA ARG A 120 -12.21 6.27 -26.51
C ARG A 120 -12.87 7.11 -27.62
N THR A 121 -14.18 7.23 -27.58
CA THR A 121 -14.89 8.18 -28.45
C THR A 121 -15.11 9.52 -27.74
N GLY A 122 -15.33 10.56 -28.54
CA GLY A 122 -15.65 11.92 -28.08
C GLY A 122 -17.14 12.15 -27.80
N LEU A 123 -17.96 11.11 -27.70
CA LEU A 123 -19.41 11.22 -27.47
C LEU A 123 -19.71 11.88 -26.12
N PRO A 124 -20.42 13.02 -26.06
CA PRO A 124 -20.78 13.67 -24.79
C PRO A 124 -21.99 13.04 -24.13
N HIS A 125 -22.87 12.39 -24.90
CA HIS A 125 -24.03 11.67 -24.42
C HIS A 125 -24.34 10.48 -25.30
N VAL A 126 -24.93 9.46 -24.70
CA VAL A 126 -25.35 8.25 -25.41
C VAL A 126 -26.73 7.81 -24.92
N VAL A 127 -27.59 7.46 -25.88
CA VAL A 127 -28.87 6.79 -25.61
C VAL A 127 -28.81 5.40 -26.24
N ILE A 128 -28.83 4.38 -25.42
CA ILE A 128 -28.90 2.99 -25.88
C ILE A 128 -30.38 2.65 -26.16
N PRO A 129 -30.72 2.26 -27.37
CA PRO A 129 -32.11 1.94 -27.72
C PRO A 129 -32.68 0.77 -26.91
N ASN A 130 -34.00 0.78 -26.70
CA ASN A 130 -34.72 -0.31 -26.02
C ASN A 130 -34.59 -1.67 -26.72
N SER A 131 -34.27 -1.66 -28.01
CA SER A 131 -34.07 -2.86 -28.84
C SER A 131 -32.76 -3.59 -28.53
N VAL A 132 -31.77 -2.91 -27.87
CA VAL A 132 -30.48 -3.52 -27.53
C VAL A 132 -30.67 -4.49 -26.37
N THR A 133 -30.44 -5.77 -26.66
CA THR A 133 -30.54 -6.87 -25.69
C THR A 133 -29.19 -7.48 -25.35
N SER A 134 -28.14 -7.16 -26.13
CA SER A 134 -26.78 -7.66 -25.91
C SER A 134 -25.77 -6.53 -26.08
N MET A 135 -24.95 -6.33 -25.05
CA MET A 135 -23.82 -5.39 -25.05
C MET A 135 -22.57 -6.14 -24.60
N GLY A 136 -21.45 -5.92 -25.29
CA GLY A 136 -20.17 -6.52 -24.94
C GLY A 136 -19.40 -5.75 -23.87
N ASP A 137 -18.23 -6.24 -23.52
CA ASP A 137 -17.37 -5.60 -22.55
C ASP A 137 -16.72 -4.31 -23.12
N GLN A 138 -16.37 -3.35 -22.25
CA GLN A 138 -15.59 -2.15 -22.57
C GLN A 138 -16.24 -1.19 -23.59
N VAL A 139 -17.54 -1.29 -23.84
CA VAL A 139 -18.19 -0.57 -24.94
C VAL A 139 -17.92 0.92 -24.92
N PHE A 140 -17.94 1.57 -23.75
CA PHE A 140 -17.68 3.01 -23.55
C PHE A 140 -16.48 3.26 -22.63
N ALA A 141 -15.49 2.37 -22.61
CA ALA A 141 -14.30 2.55 -21.80
C ALA A 141 -13.47 3.75 -22.28
N ILE A 142 -12.95 4.51 -21.32
CA ILE A 142 -12.04 5.66 -21.54
C ILE A 142 -12.68 6.78 -22.41
N CYS A 143 -14.03 6.90 -22.36
CA CYS A 143 -14.73 7.99 -23.03
C CYS A 143 -14.68 9.25 -22.13
N THR A 144 -13.67 10.09 -22.31
CA THR A 144 -13.39 11.24 -21.43
C THR A 144 -14.36 12.41 -21.60
N GLU A 145 -15.12 12.44 -22.67
CA GLU A 145 -16.15 13.47 -22.92
C GLU A 145 -17.56 12.99 -22.55
N LEU A 146 -17.75 11.70 -22.27
CA LEU A 146 -19.05 11.09 -22.01
C LEU A 146 -19.60 11.54 -20.65
N ASN A 147 -20.64 12.32 -20.67
CA ASN A 147 -21.27 12.91 -19.49
C ASN A 147 -22.57 12.19 -19.09
N THR A 148 -23.46 11.95 -20.06
CA THR A 148 -24.78 11.38 -19.78
C THR A 148 -24.99 10.10 -20.57
N VAL A 149 -25.50 9.07 -19.88
CA VAL A 149 -25.86 7.78 -20.46
C VAL A 149 -27.29 7.44 -20.09
N VAL A 150 -28.09 7.09 -21.09
CA VAL A 150 -29.43 6.53 -20.92
C VAL A 150 -29.42 5.11 -21.45
N LEU A 151 -29.69 4.13 -20.62
CA LEU A 151 -29.72 2.72 -20.98
C LEU A 151 -31.14 2.29 -21.30
N GLY A 152 -31.31 1.59 -22.43
CA GLY A 152 -32.60 1.05 -22.85
C GLY A 152 -33.09 -0.10 -21.99
N GLU A 153 -34.39 -0.37 -22.06
CA GLU A 153 -35.08 -1.42 -21.30
C GLU A 153 -34.70 -2.85 -21.74
N GLY A 154 -34.05 -3.03 -22.90
CA GLY A 154 -33.64 -4.35 -23.38
C GLY A 154 -32.48 -4.97 -22.63
N LEU A 155 -31.67 -4.15 -21.95
CA LEU A 155 -30.49 -4.62 -21.25
C LEU A 155 -30.85 -5.22 -19.88
N THR A 156 -30.32 -6.42 -19.61
CA THR A 156 -30.42 -7.09 -18.31
C THR A 156 -29.15 -6.98 -17.48
N GLU A 157 -28.06 -6.50 -18.08
CA GLU A 157 -26.79 -6.29 -17.35
C GLU A 157 -26.00 -5.10 -17.92
N ILE A 158 -25.13 -4.56 -17.09
CA ILE A 158 -24.06 -3.66 -17.47
C ILE A 158 -22.79 -4.50 -17.53
N PRO A 159 -22.21 -4.77 -18.70
CA PRO A 159 -21.07 -5.66 -18.85
C PRO A 159 -19.78 -5.15 -18.18
N THR A 160 -18.77 -6.02 -18.16
CA THR A 160 -17.45 -5.74 -17.59
C THR A 160 -16.80 -4.53 -18.25
N ASN A 161 -16.22 -3.62 -17.43
CA ASN A 161 -15.50 -2.44 -17.91
C ASN A 161 -16.32 -1.48 -18.80
N THR A 162 -17.63 -1.56 -18.85
CA THR A 162 -18.44 -0.79 -19.82
C THR A 162 -18.06 0.68 -19.83
N PHE A 163 -17.93 1.32 -18.67
CA PHE A 163 -17.58 2.75 -18.51
C PHE A 163 -16.22 2.96 -17.82
N LEU A 164 -15.33 1.99 -17.89
CA LEU A 164 -14.02 2.06 -17.23
C LEU A 164 -13.30 3.39 -17.57
N ASN A 165 -12.94 4.17 -16.53
CA ASN A 165 -12.21 5.44 -16.65
C ASN A 165 -12.89 6.45 -17.60
N SER A 166 -14.22 6.43 -17.72
CA SER A 166 -14.99 7.42 -18.47
C SER A 166 -15.45 8.58 -17.58
N SER A 167 -15.84 9.69 -18.22
CA SER A 167 -16.27 10.91 -17.48
C SER A 167 -17.77 10.93 -17.17
N VAL A 168 -18.44 9.78 -17.18
CA VAL A 168 -19.88 9.70 -16.90
C VAL A 168 -20.18 10.37 -15.56
N SER A 169 -21.06 11.37 -15.57
CA SER A 169 -21.54 12.09 -14.39
C SER A 169 -23.01 11.78 -14.09
N ASN A 170 -23.77 11.37 -15.08
CA ASN A 170 -25.18 11.04 -14.96
C ASN A 170 -25.52 9.76 -15.74
N ILE A 171 -26.21 8.84 -15.09
CA ILE A 171 -26.68 7.60 -15.70
C ILE A 171 -28.13 7.34 -15.36
N VAL A 172 -28.91 6.95 -16.36
CA VAL A 172 -30.26 6.45 -16.23
C VAL A 172 -30.27 4.99 -16.62
N PHE A 173 -30.58 4.12 -15.66
CA PHE A 173 -30.66 2.67 -15.91
C PHE A 173 -32.01 2.29 -16.51
N GLY A 174 -32.01 1.28 -17.41
CA GLY A 174 -33.21 0.55 -17.76
C GLY A 174 -33.72 -0.28 -16.56
N SER A 175 -35.03 -0.41 -16.45
CA SER A 175 -35.67 -1.08 -15.30
C SER A 175 -35.38 -2.60 -15.22
N ASN A 176 -34.93 -3.21 -16.32
CA ASN A 176 -34.65 -4.64 -16.43
C ASN A 176 -33.21 -5.03 -16.05
N VAL A 177 -32.36 -4.06 -15.69
CA VAL A 177 -30.96 -4.35 -15.29
C VAL A 177 -30.95 -5.10 -13.95
N LYS A 178 -30.35 -6.31 -13.98
CA LYS A 178 -30.18 -7.21 -12.82
C LYS A 178 -28.75 -7.32 -12.35
N TYR A 179 -27.78 -7.12 -13.25
CA TYR A 179 -26.37 -7.34 -12.96
C TYR A 179 -25.54 -6.13 -13.35
N ILE A 180 -24.73 -5.64 -12.41
CA ILE A 180 -23.67 -4.67 -12.67
C ILE A 180 -22.36 -5.43 -12.56
N ARG A 181 -21.71 -5.69 -13.69
CA ARG A 181 -20.54 -6.56 -13.77
C ARG A 181 -19.28 -5.89 -13.28
N LYS A 182 -18.23 -6.68 -13.15
CA LYS A 182 -16.91 -6.28 -12.66
C LYS A 182 -16.38 -5.05 -13.39
N TRP A 183 -15.93 -4.04 -12.62
CA TRP A 183 -15.36 -2.78 -13.12
C TRP A 183 -16.26 -1.94 -14.02
N ALA A 184 -17.55 -2.15 -14.02
CA ALA A 184 -18.47 -1.49 -14.95
C ALA A 184 -18.35 0.03 -14.94
N PHE A 185 -18.16 0.65 -13.77
CA PHE A 185 -17.98 2.10 -13.57
C PHE A 185 -16.65 2.45 -12.91
N ARG A 186 -15.67 1.53 -12.90
CA ARG A 186 -14.39 1.80 -12.24
C ARG A 186 -13.73 3.05 -12.80
N GLY A 187 -13.32 3.98 -11.91
CA GLY A 187 -12.65 5.22 -12.28
C GLY A 187 -13.56 6.27 -12.92
N CYS A 188 -14.89 6.09 -12.87
CA CYS A 188 -15.84 7.14 -13.26
C CYS A 188 -15.84 8.26 -12.22
N SER A 189 -14.75 9.04 -12.20
CA SER A 189 -14.48 10.02 -11.15
C SER A 189 -15.47 11.19 -11.09
N LYS A 190 -16.28 11.39 -12.12
CA LYS A 190 -17.33 12.43 -12.18
C LYS A 190 -18.73 11.89 -11.89
N LEU A 191 -18.88 10.55 -11.73
CA LEU A 191 -20.19 9.96 -11.46
C LEU A 191 -20.73 10.51 -10.14
N GLY A 192 -21.82 11.29 -10.26
CA GLY A 192 -22.56 11.83 -9.12
C GLY A 192 -23.50 10.80 -8.51
N ASP A 193 -24.39 11.27 -7.65
CA ASP A 193 -25.38 10.39 -7.03
C ASP A 193 -26.38 9.91 -8.07
N PHE A 194 -26.73 8.64 -7.99
CA PHE A 194 -27.68 7.98 -8.88
C PHE A 194 -28.48 6.91 -8.11
N VAL A 195 -29.56 6.44 -8.70
CA VAL A 195 -30.39 5.40 -8.11
C VAL A 195 -30.04 4.05 -8.75
N ILE A 196 -29.64 3.08 -7.93
CA ILE A 196 -29.53 1.69 -8.36
C ILE A 196 -30.96 1.12 -8.45
N PRO A 197 -31.39 0.58 -9.62
CA PRO A 197 -32.73 0.02 -9.76
C PRO A 197 -33.00 -1.10 -8.76
N ASN A 198 -34.21 -1.15 -8.20
CA ASN A 198 -34.64 -2.18 -7.26
C ASN A 198 -34.57 -3.61 -7.83
N GLY A 199 -34.46 -3.76 -9.16
CA GLY A 199 -34.28 -5.04 -9.84
C GLY A 199 -32.84 -5.56 -9.87
N VAL A 200 -31.86 -4.75 -9.47
CA VAL A 200 -30.45 -5.16 -9.45
C VAL A 200 -30.22 -6.18 -8.33
N GLU A 201 -29.81 -7.37 -8.70
CA GLU A 201 -29.57 -8.52 -7.83
C GLU A 201 -28.10 -8.63 -7.41
N VAL A 202 -27.19 -8.27 -8.32
CA VAL A 202 -25.74 -8.42 -8.12
C VAL A 202 -24.97 -7.19 -8.58
N ILE A 203 -24.12 -6.68 -7.70
CA ILE A 203 -23.08 -5.70 -7.99
C ILE A 203 -21.74 -6.40 -7.79
N GLU A 204 -21.00 -6.63 -8.88
CA GLU A 204 -19.75 -7.38 -8.83
C GLU A 204 -18.58 -6.56 -8.28
N GLU A 205 -17.45 -7.24 -8.07
CA GLU A 205 -16.28 -6.62 -7.45
C GLU A 205 -15.78 -5.40 -8.25
N GLN A 206 -15.39 -4.36 -7.51
CA GLN A 206 -14.85 -3.11 -8.04
C GLN A 206 -15.79 -2.37 -9.02
N ALA A 207 -17.10 -2.66 -9.03
CA ALA A 207 -18.02 -2.08 -10.00
C ALA A 207 -18.04 -0.54 -9.95
N PHE A 208 -17.90 0.06 -8.78
CA PHE A 208 -17.85 1.52 -8.55
C PHE A 208 -16.54 1.99 -7.89
N ASN A 209 -15.47 1.21 -8.05
CA ASN A 209 -14.16 1.58 -7.50
C ASN A 209 -13.69 2.92 -8.08
N GLU A 210 -13.21 3.82 -7.20
CA GLU A 210 -12.75 5.17 -7.56
C GLU A 210 -13.81 6.09 -8.22
N CYS A 211 -15.09 5.87 -7.93
CA CYS A 211 -16.16 6.82 -8.28
C CYS A 211 -16.13 8.02 -7.32
N ARG A 212 -15.16 8.91 -7.53
CA ARG A 212 -14.87 10.03 -6.61
C ARG A 212 -15.96 11.11 -6.59
N GLY A 213 -16.84 11.16 -7.58
CA GLY A 213 -17.96 12.10 -7.63
C GLY A 213 -19.15 11.68 -6.75
N LEU A 214 -19.22 10.41 -6.34
CA LEU A 214 -20.30 9.84 -5.56
C LEU A 214 -20.30 10.39 -4.13
N THR A 215 -21.43 10.96 -3.67
CA THR A 215 -21.57 11.52 -2.32
C THR A 215 -22.52 10.73 -1.45
N SER A 216 -23.49 10.03 -2.04
CA SER A 216 -24.41 9.13 -1.37
C SER A 216 -24.77 7.94 -2.24
N ILE A 217 -25.16 6.82 -1.62
CA ILE A 217 -25.65 5.63 -2.33
C ILE A 217 -26.62 4.84 -1.46
N ASP A 218 -27.72 4.40 -2.06
CA ASP A 218 -28.67 3.47 -1.47
C ASP A 218 -28.52 2.09 -2.09
N ILE A 219 -28.30 1.08 -1.26
CA ILE A 219 -28.19 -0.32 -1.68
C ILE A 219 -29.61 -0.93 -1.65
N PRO A 220 -30.15 -1.38 -2.81
CA PRO A 220 -31.51 -1.91 -2.86
C PRO A 220 -31.65 -3.26 -2.14
N GLU A 221 -32.86 -3.57 -1.70
CA GLU A 221 -33.20 -4.82 -0.97
C GLU A 221 -32.93 -6.10 -1.76
N SER A 222 -32.83 -6.02 -3.09
CA SER A 222 -32.46 -7.15 -3.95
C SER A 222 -30.98 -7.53 -3.88
N VAL A 223 -30.11 -6.62 -3.40
CA VAL A 223 -28.67 -6.85 -3.25
C VAL A 223 -28.37 -7.42 -1.87
N THR A 224 -27.94 -8.68 -1.82
CA THR A 224 -27.65 -9.38 -0.56
C THR A 224 -26.18 -9.37 -0.16
N LYS A 225 -25.29 -8.89 -1.04
CA LYS A 225 -23.83 -8.80 -0.77
C LYS A 225 -23.24 -7.57 -1.45
N ILE A 226 -22.35 -6.88 -0.75
CA ILE A 226 -21.43 -5.92 -1.34
C ILE A 226 -20.10 -6.66 -1.55
N ASN A 227 -19.68 -6.80 -2.81
CA ASN A 227 -18.50 -7.55 -3.17
C ASN A 227 -17.19 -6.79 -2.90
N ASN A 228 -16.04 -7.45 -3.13
CA ASN A 228 -14.74 -6.87 -2.82
C ASN A 228 -14.51 -5.55 -3.57
N SER A 229 -14.04 -4.55 -2.83
CA SER A 229 -13.66 -3.22 -3.35
C SER A 229 -14.76 -2.52 -4.17
N THR A 230 -16.03 -2.85 -3.99
CA THR A 230 -17.13 -2.31 -4.81
C THR A 230 -17.13 -0.80 -4.82
N PHE A 231 -17.00 -0.14 -3.66
CA PHE A 231 -16.97 1.32 -3.50
C PHE A 231 -15.62 1.84 -3.00
N SER A 232 -14.55 1.04 -3.14
CA SER A 232 -13.22 1.42 -2.71
C SER A 232 -12.76 2.69 -3.44
N GLY A 233 -12.21 3.66 -2.70
CA GLY A 233 -11.72 4.93 -3.26
C GLY A 233 -12.82 5.92 -3.66
N CYS A 234 -14.08 5.71 -3.23
CA CYS A 234 -15.15 6.71 -3.33
C CYS A 234 -14.91 7.80 -2.25
N ILE A 235 -13.87 8.60 -2.43
CA ILE A 235 -13.32 9.51 -1.40
C ILE A 235 -14.33 10.55 -0.89
N ASN A 236 -15.33 10.93 -1.69
CA ASN A 236 -16.34 11.92 -1.33
C ASN A 236 -17.65 11.30 -0.81
N LEU A 237 -17.74 9.96 -0.68
CA LEU A 237 -18.91 9.28 -0.17
C LEU A 237 -19.13 9.65 1.31
N THR A 238 -20.21 10.40 1.61
CA THR A 238 -20.53 10.88 2.97
C THR A 238 -21.52 10.00 3.69
N SER A 239 -22.40 9.31 2.95
CA SER A 239 -23.46 8.46 3.48
C SER A 239 -23.75 7.26 2.59
N ILE A 240 -24.14 6.17 3.24
CA ILE A 240 -24.62 4.96 2.58
C ILE A 240 -25.81 4.40 3.34
N SER A 241 -26.84 3.98 2.59
CA SER A 241 -27.98 3.23 3.12
C SER A 241 -27.80 1.76 2.75
N LEU A 242 -27.67 0.90 3.75
CA LEU A 242 -27.55 -0.54 3.59
C LEU A 242 -28.92 -1.21 3.71
N SER A 243 -29.23 -2.13 2.80
CA SER A 243 -30.49 -2.88 2.82
C SER A 243 -30.58 -3.86 4.00
N ASN A 244 -31.79 -4.13 4.47
CA ASN A 244 -32.02 -5.11 5.54
C ASN A 244 -31.91 -6.58 5.09
N THR A 245 -31.61 -6.82 3.84
CA THR A 245 -31.34 -8.16 3.26
C THR A 245 -29.85 -8.43 3.09
N LEU A 246 -29.00 -7.40 3.33
CA LEU A 246 -27.56 -7.50 3.13
C LEU A 246 -26.92 -8.45 4.17
N THR A 247 -26.25 -9.49 3.71
CA THR A 247 -25.63 -10.51 4.58
C THR A 247 -24.11 -10.37 4.72
N ALA A 248 -23.45 -9.74 3.75
CA ALA A 248 -21.99 -9.64 3.77
C ALA A 248 -21.48 -8.37 3.09
N ILE A 249 -20.38 -7.82 3.66
CA ILE A 249 -19.59 -6.74 3.08
C ILE A 249 -18.19 -7.31 2.81
N GLY A 250 -17.74 -7.26 1.57
CA GLY A 250 -16.51 -7.86 1.10
C GLY A 250 -15.24 -7.11 1.50
N ASN A 251 -14.09 -7.69 1.16
CA ASN A 251 -12.78 -7.11 1.45
C ASN A 251 -12.64 -5.73 0.77
N SER A 252 -12.13 -4.74 1.52
CA SER A 252 -11.90 -3.38 1.03
C SER A 252 -13.12 -2.72 0.38
N ALA A 253 -14.34 -3.16 0.70
CA ALA A 253 -15.56 -2.71 0.01
C ALA A 253 -15.76 -1.19 0.04
N PHE A 254 -15.38 -0.54 1.14
CA PHE A 254 -15.40 0.91 1.36
C PHE A 254 -14.01 1.46 1.74
N TRP A 255 -12.95 0.77 1.34
CA TRP A 255 -11.59 1.23 1.60
C TRP A 255 -11.38 2.64 1.03
N GLY A 256 -10.88 3.56 1.86
CA GLY A 256 -10.61 4.92 1.42
C GLY A 256 -11.86 5.75 1.10
N CYS A 257 -13.03 5.42 1.66
CA CYS A 257 -14.20 6.31 1.67
C CYS A 257 -13.99 7.41 2.72
N GLU A 258 -13.07 8.34 2.42
CA GLU A 258 -12.51 9.29 3.36
C GLU A 258 -13.54 10.18 4.04
N GLN A 259 -14.64 10.53 3.35
CA GLN A 259 -15.69 11.43 3.85
C GLN A 259 -16.86 10.71 4.53
N LEU A 260 -16.84 9.36 4.60
CA LEU A 260 -17.92 8.61 5.26
C LEU A 260 -17.94 8.93 6.76
N LYS A 261 -19.12 9.40 7.26
CA LYS A 261 -19.23 9.88 8.65
C LYS A 261 -19.79 8.84 9.61
N ALA A 262 -20.70 8.02 9.14
CA ALA A 262 -21.35 7.02 9.97
C ALA A 262 -21.66 5.77 9.16
N ILE A 263 -21.65 4.63 9.82
CA ILE A 263 -22.13 3.37 9.26
C ILE A 263 -23.03 2.66 10.28
N THR A 264 -24.19 2.23 9.81
CA THR A 264 -25.10 1.36 10.56
C THR A 264 -25.20 0.04 9.82
N LEU A 265 -24.71 -1.01 10.44
CA LEU A 265 -24.80 -2.38 9.92
C LEU A 265 -26.19 -2.95 10.28
N PRO A 266 -27.03 -3.33 9.30
CA PRO A 266 -28.30 -3.96 9.56
C PRO A 266 -28.15 -5.29 10.32
N ASN A 267 -29.21 -5.74 10.97
CA ASN A 267 -29.23 -7.02 11.69
C ASN A 267 -29.02 -8.25 10.79
N SER A 268 -29.15 -8.11 9.49
CA SER A 268 -28.90 -9.15 8.50
C SER A 268 -27.41 -9.37 8.18
N VAL A 269 -26.54 -8.36 8.43
CA VAL A 269 -25.12 -8.45 8.10
C VAL A 269 -24.43 -9.42 9.05
N GLU A 270 -23.88 -10.50 8.48
CA GLU A 270 -23.17 -11.54 9.22
C GLU A 270 -21.65 -11.38 9.20
N THR A 271 -21.09 -10.83 8.11
CA THR A 271 -19.65 -10.76 7.93
C THR A 271 -19.15 -9.45 7.35
N LEU A 272 -18.04 -8.97 7.90
CA LEU A 272 -17.21 -7.89 7.33
C LEU A 272 -15.89 -8.46 6.85
N GLY A 273 -15.51 -8.14 5.62
CA GLY A 273 -14.22 -8.53 5.05
C GLY A 273 -13.05 -7.70 5.56
N ASN A 274 -11.84 -8.16 5.26
CA ASN A 274 -10.60 -7.47 5.61
C ASN A 274 -10.58 -6.07 5.00
N ASN A 275 -10.12 -5.08 5.77
CA ASN A 275 -10.01 -3.67 5.34
C ASN A 275 -11.32 -3.04 4.83
N SER A 276 -12.50 -3.59 5.15
CA SER A 276 -13.74 -3.18 4.50
C SER A 276 -14.10 -1.70 4.69
N PHE A 277 -13.69 -1.08 5.79
CA PHE A 277 -13.83 0.36 6.10
C PHE A 277 -12.48 1.01 6.45
N SER A 278 -11.36 0.41 6.07
CA SER A 278 -10.04 0.98 6.32
C SER A 278 -9.88 2.32 5.60
N ASP A 279 -9.15 3.25 6.22
CA ASP A 279 -8.90 4.61 5.71
C ASP A 279 -10.17 5.46 5.52
N CYS A 280 -11.25 5.16 6.25
CA CYS A 280 -12.43 6.02 6.38
C CYS A 280 -12.14 7.10 7.44
N TYR A 281 -11.24 8.05 7.12
CA TYR A 281 -10.69 9.02 8.08
C TYR A 281 -11.74 9.85 8.83
N ASN A 282 -12.90 10.11 8.22
CA ASN A 282 -13.97 10.91 8.83
C ASN A 282 -15.08 10.07 9.48
N LEU A 283 -14.91 8.73 9.59
CA LEU A 283 -15.89 7.88 10.25
C LEU A 283 -15.93 8.17 11.76
N GLU A 284 -17.04 8.69 12.26
CA GLU A 284 -17.26 9.09 13.64
C GLU A 284 -18.07 8.06 14.44
N THR A 285 -19.02 7.38 13.75
CA THR A 285 -19.97 6.48 14.42
C THR A 285 -20.09 5.14 13.69
N LEU A 286 -20.03 4.06 14.47
CA LEU A 286 -20.29 2.68 14.04
C LEU A 286 -21.41 2.09 14.89
N THR A 287 -22.49 1.65 14.24
CA THR A 287 -23.56 0.86 14.87
C THR A 287 -23.55 -0.55 14.27
N VAL A 288 -23.45 -1.54 15.12
CA VAL A 288 -23.38 -2.97 14.75
C VAL A 288 -24.69 -3.66 15.07
N GLY A 289 -25.31 -4.28 14.05
CA GLY A 289 -26.55 -5.04 14.21
C GLY A 289 -26.36 -6.41 14.89
N SER A 290 -27.47 -7.04 15.24
CA SER A 290 -27.48 -8.30 15.99
C SER A 290 -26.94 -9.51 15.22
N GLY A 291 -26.87 -9.44 13.88
CA GLY A 291 -26.44 -10.58 13.06
C GLY A 291 -24.95 -10.74 12.85
N LEU A 292 -24.11 -9.75 13.22
CA LEU A 292 -22.68 -9.79 12.93
C LEU A 292 -21.99 -10.93 13.71
N LYS A 293 -21.26 -11.78 12.97
CA LYS A 293 -20.56 -12.98 13.48
C LYS A 293 -19.05 -12.93 13.26
N ALA A 294 -18.59 -12.19 12.25
CA ALA A 294 -17.17 -12.12 11.94
C ALA A 294 -16.76 -10.73 11.43
N ILE A 295 -15.64 -10.23 11.94
CA ILE A 295 -14.98 -8.98 11.54
C ILE A 295 -13.62 -9.35 10.96
N GLY A 296 -13.34 -8.91 9.73
CA GLY A 296 -12.07 -9.13 9.07
C GLY A 296 -10.93 -8.31 9.70
N GLU A 297 -9.71 -8.71 9.39
CA GLU A 297 -8.50 -8.03 9.85
C GLU A 297 -8.48 -6.58 9.38
N THR A 298 -8.00 -5.68 10.25
CA THR A 298 -7.81 -4.25 9.95
C THR A 298 -9.03 -3.54 9.36
N CYS A 299 -10.23 -4.07 9.66
CA CYS A 299 -11.50 -3.66 9.07
C CYS A 299 -11.76 -2.14 9.19
N PHE A 300 -11.40 -1.52 10.30
CA PHE A 300 -11.57 -0.09 10.59
C PHE A 300 -10.23 0.65 10.81
N GLN A 301 -9.14 0.11 10.26
CA GLN A 301 -7.83 0.73 10.35
C GLN A 301 -7.87 2.19 9.87
N ASN A 302 -7.18 3.09 10.57
CA ASN A 302 -7.07 4.51 10.24
C ASN A 302 -8.41 5.28 10.20
N CYS A 303 -9.46 4.81 10.86
CA CYS A 303 -10.67 5.61 11.09
C CYS A 303 -10.41 6.64 12.20
N THR A 304 -9.58 7.65 11.89
CA THR A 304 -8.97 8.57 12.87
C THR A 304 -9.94 9.47 13.62
N LYS A 305 -11.22 9.51 13.22
CA LYS A 305 -12.27 10.24 13.93
C LYS A 305 -13.28 9.33 14.64
N LEU A 306 -13.06 8.00 14.65
CA LEU A 306 -13.99 7.08 15.28
C LEU A 306 -14.11 7.36 16.78
N ALA A 307 -15.30 7.76 17.20
CA ALA A 307 -15.56 8.19 18.55
C ALA A 307 -16.68 7.39 19.24
N THR A 308 -17.58 6.81 18.46
CA THR A 308 -18.74 6.09 19.01
C THR A 308 -18.91 4.72 18.34
N ILE A 309 -18.95 3.68 19.16
CA ILE A 309 -19.23 2.31 18.75
C ILE A 309 -20.37 1.78 19.63
N SER A 310 -21.38 1.21 18.98
CA SER A 310 -22.46 0.49 19.66
C SER A 310 -22.72 -0.85 19.00
N VAL A 311 -23.04 -1.86 19.79
CA VAL A 311 -23.44 -3.19 19.34
C VAL A 311 -24.84 -3.46 19.84
N ASP A 312 -25.72 -3.97 18.98
CA ASP A 312 -27.08 -4.37 19.31
C ASP A 312 -27.06 -5.40 20.44
N GLY A 313 -27.91 -5.21 21.47
CA GLY A 313 -27.95 -6.05 22.66
C GLY A 313 -28.36 -7.51 22.40
N GLU A 314 -28.92 -7.81 21.23
CA GLU A 314 -29.28 -9.17 20.81
C GLU A 314 -28.14 -9.88 20.05
N ASN A 315 -27.01 -9.19 19.79
CA ASN A 315 -25.86 -9.85 19.19
C ASN A 315 -25.22 -10.82 20.17
N THR A 316 -25.05 -12.09 19.76
CA THR A 316 -24.50 -13.15 20.60
C THR A 316 -23.00 -13.37 20.44
N PHE A 317 -22.39 -12.80 19.41
CA PHE A 317 -20.95 -12.92 19.12
C PHE A 317 -20.15 -11.74 19.65
N TYR A 318 -20.75 -10.55 19.60
CA TYR A 318 -20.11 -9.30 20.01
C TYR A 318 -21.02 -8.50 20.93
N ASP A 319 -20.43 -7.69 21.78
CA ASP A 319 -21.17 -6.74 22.62
C ASP A 319 -20.38 -5.43 22.83
N SER A 320 -21.08 -4.43 23.36
CA SER A 320 -20.55 -3.18 23.90
C SER A 320 -20.93 -3.06 25.38
N ARG A 321 -20.66 -4.10 26.17
CA ARG A 321 -21.08 -4.18 27.59
C ARG A 321 -20.65 -2.95 28.38
N ASN A 322 -21.50 -2.54 29.32
CA ASN A 322 -21.28 -1.37 30.16
C ASN A 322 -21.14 -0.04 29.36
N ASN A 323 -21.69 0.02 28.15
CA ASN A 323 -21.51 1.15 27.24
C ASN A 323 -20.03 1.49 27.01
N CYS A 324 -19.18 0.47 26.90
CA CYS A 324 -17.72 0.62 26.83
C CYS A 324 -17.21 1.30 25.55
N ASN A 325 -18.11 1.56 24.61
CA ASN A 325 -17.76 2.21 23.34
C ASN A 325 -16.66 1.47 22.56
N ALA A 326 -16.82 0.15 22.50
CA ALA A 326 -15.90 -0.80 21.83
C ALA A 326 -16.68 -2.01 21.34
N ILE A 327 -16.07 -2.82 20.47
CA ILE A 327 -16.54 -4.17 20.14
C ILE A 327 -15.76 -5.18 20.98
N ILE A 328 -16.47 -5.98 21.76
CA ILE A 328 -15.91 -7.06 22.56
C ILE A 328 -16.44 -8.40 22.03
N GLU A 329 -15.57 -9.34 21.75
CA GLU A 329 -15.95 -10.71 21.42
C GLU A 329 -16.40 -11.43 22.70
N THR A 330 -17.66 -11.87 22.71
CA THR A 330 -18.30 -12.41 23.92
C THR A 330 -17.68 -13.71 24.42
N ALA A 331 -17.25 -14.60 23.50
CA ALA A 331 -16.73 -15.91 23.82
C ALA A 331 -15.34 -15.88 24.50
N THR A 332 -14.50 -14.90 24.13
CA THR A 332 -13.10 -14.83 24.56
C THR A 332 -12.83 -13.66 25.50
N ASN A 333 -13.79 -12.74 25.69
CA ASN A 333 -13.61 -11.47 26.39
C ASN A 333 -12.48 -10.62 25.77
N LYS A 334 -12.34 -10.68 24.44
CA LYS A 334 -11.33 -9.94 23.69
C LYS A 334 -11.92 -8.63 23.18
N LEU A 335 -11.26 -7.51 23.43
CA LEU A 335 -11.56 -6.23 22.77
C LEU A 335 -11.04 -6.30 21.32
N VAL A 336 -11.95 -6.30 20.36
CA VAL A 336 -11.65 -6.44 18.92
C VAL A 336 -11.46 -5.09 18.25
N LEU A 337 -12.25 -4.09 18.67
CA LEU A 337 -12.17 -2.73 18.12
C LEU A 337 -12.45 -1.72 19.21
N GLY A 338 -11.56 -0.76 19.37
CA GLY A 338 -11.76 0.40 20.22
C GLY A 338 -11.90 1.70 19.44
N CYS A 339 -12.10 2.81 20.14
CA CYS A 339 -12.19 4.16 19.58
C CYS A 339 -11.83 5.21 20.62
N LYS A 340 -11.92 6.49 20.26
CA LYS A 340 -11.61 7.62 21.16
C LYS A 340 -12.38 7.60 22.48
N GLY A 341 -13.60 7.07 22.48
CA GLY A 341 -14.48 7.03 23.66
C GLY A 341 -14.41 5.73 24.45
N THR A 342 -13.49 4.81 24.13
CA THR A 342 -13.46 3.48 24.76
C THR A 342 -13.09 3.54 26.24
N VAL A 343 -13.88 2.84 27.06
CA VAL A 343 -13.58 2.51 28.45
C VAL A 343 -13.51 0.99 28.57
N ILE A 344 -12.34 0.43 28.78
CA ILE A 344 -12.15 -1.03 28.81
C ILE A 344 -12.78 -1.61 30.11
N PRO A 345 -13.79 -2.51 29.99
CA PRO A 345 -14.40 -3.13 31.17
C PRO A 345 -13.45 -4.13 31.86
N GLU A 346 -13.60 -4.29 33.19
CA GLU A 346 -12.86 -5.27 34.01
C GLU A 346 -13.11 -6.74 33.60
N SER A 347 -14.12 -7.01 32.77
CA SER A 347 -14.36 -8.36 32.23
C SER A 347 -13.52 -8.70 30.99
N VAL A 348 -12.85 -7.69 30.41
CA VAL A 348 -11.97 -7.90 29.24
C VAL A 348 -10.61 -8.37 29.71
N THR A 349 -10.10 -9.43 29.06
CA THR A 349 -8.81 -10.05 29.40
C THR A 349 -7.73 -9.85 28.35
N THR A 350 -8.14 -9.52 27.12
CA THR A 350 -7.24 -9.39 25.98
C THR A 350 -7.57 -8.15 25.16
N ILE A 351 -6.57 -7.36 24.81
CA ILE A 351 -6.66 -6.33 23.76
C ILE A 351 -6.21 -7.00 22.47
N GLY A 352 -7.13 -7.16 21.54
CA GLY A 352 -6.96 -7.96 20.32
C GLY A 352 -6.01 -7.35 19.31
N GLU A 353 -5.62 -8.15 18.33
CA GLU A 353 -4.78 -7.74 17.22
C GLU A 353 -5.38 -6.53 16.50
N GLY A 354 -4.57 -5.46 16.37
CA GLY A 354 -4.99 -4.23 15.69
C GLY A 354 -6.18 -3.50 16.32
N ALA A 355 -6.58 -3.79 17.57
CA ALA A 355 -7.78 -3.24 18.20
C ALA A 355 -7.88 -1.71 18.19
N PHE A 356 -6.75 -1.01 18.19
CA PHE A 356 -6.64 0.44 18.05
C PHE A 356 -5.71 0.86 16.91
N TYR A 357 -5.52 0.02 15.91
CA TYR A 357 -4.59 0.29 14.80
C TYR A 357 -4.97 1.56 14.02
N GLY A 358 -4.12 2.60 14.11
CA GLY A 358 -4.37 3.90 13.46
C GLY A 358 -5.57 4.65 14.00
N LEU A 359 -6.10 4.25 15.16
CA LEU A 359 -7.29 4.82 15.78
C LEU A 359 -6.94 5.79 16.90
N PRO A 360 -7.83 6.75 17.22
CA PRO A 360 -7.66 7.58 18.38
C PRO A 360 -7.88 6.75 19.66
N VAL A 361 -7.00 6.95 20.62
CA VAL A 361 -7.11 6.37 21.96
C VAL A 361 -7.58 7.47 22.93
N PRO A 362 -8.41 7.16 23.95
CA PRO A 362 -8.75 8.13 24.99
C PRO A 362 -7.50 8.76 25.62
N ASP A 363 -7.50 10.08 25.82
CA ASP A 363 -6.35 10.80 26.39
C ASP A 363 -5.93 10.29 27.77
N ASN A 364 -6.88 9.75 28.55
CA ASN A 364 -6.67 9.15 29.89
C ASN A 364 -7.09 7.67 29.88
N MET A 365 -6.70 6.93 28.85
CA MET A 365 -7.03 5.51 28.76
C MET A 365 -6.38 4.74 29.90
N THR A 366 -7.22 4.05 30.67
CA THR A 366 -6.76 3.10 31.68
C THR A 366 -6.87 1.69 31.14
N ILE A 367 -5.76 0.95 31.15
CA ILE A 367 -5.75 -0.49 30.88
C ILE A 367 -6.01 -1.19 32.20
N PRO A 368 -7.15 -1.91 32.38
CA PRO A 368 -7.50 -2.50 33.68
C PRO A 368 -6.64 -3.71 34.04
N GLN A 369 -6.61 -4.04 35.35
CA GLN A 369 -5.86 -5.19 35.88
C GLN A 369 -6.38 -6.56 35.40
N SER A 370 -7.52 -6.60 34.74
CA SER A 370 -8.02 -7.82 34.09
C SER A 370 -7.27 -8.19 32.80
N ILE A 371 -6.58 -7.22 32.18
CA ILE A 371 -5.84 -7.46 30.93
C ILE A 371 -4.58 -8.27 31.24
N THR A 372 -4.51 -9.43 30.61
CA THR A 372 -3.35 -10.34 30.66
C THR A 372 -2.57 -10.40 29.35
N SER A 373 -3.19 -10.02 28.23
CA SER A 373 -2.58 -10.05 26.91
C SER A 373 -2.90 -8.80 26.09
N ILE A 374 -1.87 -8.27 25.43
CA ILE A 374 -1.96 -7.22 24.40
C ILE A 374 -1.40 -7.86 23.13
N GLU A 375 -2.26 -8.09 22.13
CA GLU A 375 -1.88 -8.84 20.92
C GLU A 375 -1.06 -7.99 19.93
N LYS A 376 -0.60 -8.61 18.84
CA LYS A 376 0.18 -7.99 17.78
C LYS A 376 -0.47 -6.71 17.27
N THR A 377 0.33 -5.66 17.07
CA THR A 377 -0.10 -4.36 16.53
C THR A 377 -1.31 -3.70 17.21
N ALA A 378 -1.68 -4.13 18.42
CA ALA A 378 -2.90 -3.70 19.12
C ALA A 378 -3.07 -2.17 19.18
N PHE A 379 -2.01 -1.42 19.36
CA PHE A 379 -1.97 0.04 19.38
C PHE A 379 -1.07 0.64 18.29
N ALA A 380 -0.68 -0.15 17.30
CA ALA A 380 0.19 0.38 16.25
C ALA A 380 -0.46 1.58 15.55
N PHE A 381 0.32 2.63 15.26
CA PHE A 381 -0.17 3.90 14.69
C PHE A 381 -1.22 4.64 15.52
N ALA A 382 -1.51 4.19 16.74
CA ALA A 382 -2.50 4.85 17.58
C ALA A 382 -2.05 6.28 17.95
N GLN A 383 -3.05 7.16 18.07
CA GLN A 383 -2.83 8.52 18.55
C GLN A 383 -2.99 8.53 20.07
N ALA A 384 -1.89 8.34 20.80
CA ALA A 384 -1.87 8.26 22.26
C ALA A 384 -0.72 9.09 22.83
N LYS A 385 -0.92 9.72 23.99
CA LYS A 385 0.14 10.44 24.71
C LYS A 385 0.90 9.58 25.69
N SER A 386 0.21 8.66 26.34
CA SER A 386 0.84 7.81 27.34
C SER A 386 0.17 6.45 27.47
N PHE A 387 0.95 5.45 27.87
CA PHE A 387 0.46 4.14 28.30
C PHE A 387 1.06 3.76 29.64
N VAL A 388 0.22 3.15 30.48
CA VAL A 388 0.66 2.44 31.69
C VAL A 388 0.22 0.98 31.55
N ILE A 389 1.19 0.08 31.52
CA ILE A 389 0.96 -1.36 31.35
C ILE A 389 0.72 -1.97 32.74
N PRO A 390 -0.43 -2.61 33.00
CA PRO A 390 -0.75 -3.19 34.28
C PRO A 390 0.20 -4.31 34.73
N ALA A 391 0.23 -4.54 36.04
CA ALA A 391 1.01 -5.64 36.61
C ALA A 391 0.55 -7.04 36.13
N SER A 392 -0.69 -7.16 35.72
CA SER A 392 -1.31 -8.40 35.22
C SER A 392 -0.88 -8.83 33.81
N VAL A 393 -0.35 -7.90 32.98
CA VAL A 393 0.02 -8.20 31.60
C VAL A 393 1.19 -9.16 31.56
N SER A 394 0.95 -10.35 30.97
CA SER A 394 1.92 -11.42 30.82
C SER A 394 2.41 -11.61 29.38
N SER A 395 1.71 -11.03 28.39
CA SER A 395 2.06 -11.14 26.98
C SER A 395 1.83 -9.80 26.24
N ILE A 396 2.85 -9.36 25.51
CA ILE A 396 2.79 -8.22 24.60
C ILE A 396 3.26 -8.70 23.24
N GLY A 397 2.39 -8.59 22.24
CA GLY A 397 2.64 -9.04 20.87
C GLY A 397 3.61 -8.12 20.12
N GLU A 398 4.11 -8.64 18.99
CA GLU A 398 5.02 -7.93 18.10
C GLU A 398 4.42 -6.58 17.65
N ALA A 399 5.24 -5.52 17.70
CA ALA A 399 4.87 -4.18 17.24
C ALA A 399 3.59 -3.60 17.90
N ALA A 400 3.20 -4.09 19.09
CA ALA A 400 1.95 -3.71 19.76
C ALA A 400 1.82 -2.19 19.96
N PHE A 401 2.91 -1.47 20.17
CA PHE A 401 2.96 -0.03 20.36
C PHE A 401 3.78 0.70 19.30
N SER A 402 4.04 0.05 18.15
CA SER A 402 4.87 0.63 17.10
C SER A 402 4.19 1.85 16.47
N ARG A 403 5.00 2.84 16.08
CA ARG A 403 4.51 4.03 15.36
C ARG A 403 3.38 4.80 16.06
N CYS A 404 3.31 4.76 17.41
CA CYS A 404 2.35 5.58 18.13
C CYS A 404 2.74 7.05 18.02
N TYR A 405 1.93 7.82 17.29
CA TYR A 405 2.19 9.25 17.08
C TYR A 405 1.93 10.06 18.35
N GLY A 406 2.91 10.90 18.72
CA GLY A 406 2.80 11.76 19.89
C GLY A 406 2.93 11.04 21.24
N LEU A 407 3.44 9.80 21.24
CA LEU A 407 3.68 9.08 22.50
C LEU A 407 4.82 9.71 23.28
N GLU A 408 4.49 10.33 24.42
CA GLU A 408 5.40 11.05 25.30
C GLU A 408 5.93 10.14 26.42
N SER A 409 5.12 9.17 26.89
CA SER A 409 5.52 8.25 27.95
C SER A 409 4.91 6.86 27.80
N ILE A 410 5.69 5.84 28.18
CA ILE A 410 5.23 4.47 28.31
C ILE A 410 5.88 3.84 29.55
N ALA A 411 5.07 3.27 30.42
CA ALA A 411 5.54 2.70 31.68
C ALA A 411 4.87 1.37 31.98
N VAL A 412 5.53 0.55 32.79
CA VAL A 412 4.99 -0.72 33.32
C VAL A 412 4.83 -0.55 34.83
N GLU A 413 3.68 -0.95 35.38
CA GLU A 413 3.41 -0.90 36.81
C GLU A 413 4.38 -1.79 37.63
N GLU A 414 4.69 -1.35 38.84
CA GLU A 414 5.44 -2.18 39.80
C GLU A 414 4.71 -3.49 40.06
N GLY A 415 5.47 -4.58 40.18
CA GLY A 415 4.92 -5.92 40.41
C GLY A 415 4.64 -6.72 39.13
N ASN A 416 4.70 -6.14 37.96
CA ASN A 416 4.64 -6.95 36.71
C ASN A 416 5.85 -7.91 36.71
N VAL A 417 5.57 -9.20 36.51
CA VAL A 417 6.59 -10.27 36.58
C VAL A 417 7.39 -10.38 35.27
N PHE A 418 6.79 -10.03 34.15
CA PHE A 418 7.32 -10.24 32.79
C PHE A 418 8.02 -9.02 32.22
N TYR A 419 7.52 -7.84 32.55
CA TYR A 419 7.97 -6.56 31.98
C TYR A 419 8.31 -5.54 33.07
N ASP A 420 9.12 -4.56 32.73
CA ASP A 420 9.37 -3.38 33.57
C ASP A 420 9.72 -2.13 32.76
N SER A 421 9.77 -1.00 33.44
CA SER A 421 10.30 0.28 32.96
C SER A 421 11.38 0.75 33.95
N ARG A 422 12.38 -0.11 34.21
CA ARG A 422 13.47 0.15 35.17
C ARG A 422 14.16 1.48 34.91
N GLU A 423 14.63 2.13 35.96
CA GLU A 423 15.29 3.44 35.89
C GLU A 423 14.39 4.53 35.27
N GLN A 424 13.07 4.36 35.30
CA GLN A 424 12.10 5.28 34.67
C GLN A 424 12.41 5.56 33.19
N CYS A 425 12.81 4.52 32.47
CA CYS A 425 13.38 4.60 31.12
C CYS A 425 12.39 5.02 30.03
N ASN A 426 11.10 5.18 30.34
CA ASN A 426 10.04 5.42 29.32
C ASN A 426 10.06 4.41 28.18
N ALA A 427 10.17 3.13 28.52
CA ALA A 427 10.16 2.01 27.61
C ALA A 427 9.56 0.77 28.27
N ILE A 428 9.16 -0.22 27.48
CA ILE A 428 8.80 -1.55 27.97
C ILE A 428 9.99 -2.47 27.74
N ILE A 429 10.49 -3.07 28.82
CA ILE A 429 11.60 -4.03 28.78
C ILE A 429 11.07 -5.39 29.21
N GLU A 430 11.29 -6.40 28.39
CA GLU A 430 11.04 -7.80 28.71
C GLU A 430 12.14 -8.33 29.61
N LYS A 431 11.77 -8.79 30.82
CA LYS A 431 12.71 -9.18 31.88
C LYS A 431 13.47 -10.48 31.59
N SER A 432 12.90 -11.36 30.78
CA SER A 432 13.47 -12.69 30.50
C SER A 432 14.81 -12.65 29.79
N ASN A 433 15.03 -11.61 28.98
CA ASN A 433 16.20 -11.46 28.08
C ASN A 433 16.75 -10.03 28.02
N ASP A 434 16.25 -9.13 28.88
CA ASP A 434 16.58 -7.69 28.89
C ASP A 434 16.36 -7.00 27.53
N ARG A 435 15.26 -7.38 26.84
CA ARG A 435 14.88 -6.88 25.51
C ARG A 435 13.95 -5.68 25.63
N LEU A 436 14.33 -4.54 25.07
CA LEU A 436 13.48 -3.36 24.93
C LEU A 436 12.53 -3.60 23.76
N ILE A 437 11.22 -3.68 24.01
CA ILE A 437 10.20 -4.05 23.00
C ILE A 437 9.33 -2.87 22.55
N ALA A 438 9.26 -1.79 23.31
CA ALA A 438 8.56 -0.56 22.94
C ALA A 438 9.21 0.65 23.59
N ALA A 439 9.29 1.74 22.85
CA ALA A 439 9.90 2.99 23.26
C ALA A 439 9.02 4.20 22.92
N CYS A 440 9.36 5.36 23.43
CA CYS A 440 8.82 6.66 23.02
C CYS A 440 9.96 7.65 22.78
N ILE A 441 9.63 8.88 22.37
CA ILE A 441 10.65 9.88 22.02
C ILE A 441 11.56 10.27 23.19
N SER A 442 11.08 10.15 24.43
CA SER A 442 11.82 10.47 25.66
C SER A 442 12.50 9.26 26.30
N THR A 443 12.56 8.13 25.61
CA THR A 443 13.19 6.91 26.12
C THR A 443 14.67 7.11 26.38
N THR A 444 15.11 6.70 27.58
CA THR A 444 16.53 6.52 27.94
C THR A 444 16.80 5.04 28.10
N ILE A 445 17.77 4.48 27.38
CA ILE A 445 18.01 3.04 27.40
C ILE A 445 18.88 2.66 28.59
N PRO A 446 18.39 1.86 29.58
CA PRO A 446 19.16 1.42 30.72
C PRO A 446 20.39 0.60 30.34
N GLN A 447 21.46 0.69 31.14
CA GLN A 447 22.71 -0.06 30.91
C GLN A 447 22.53 -1.59 30.97
N SER A 448 21.46 -2.05 31.61
CA SER A 448 21.10 -3.48 31.69
C SER A 448 20.47 -4.05 30.43
N VAL A 449 20.03 -3.22 29.48
CA VAL A 449 19.41 -3.68 28.23
C VAL A 449 20.43 -4.41 27.35
N LYS A 450 20.04 -5.59 26.87
CA LYS A 450 20.87 -6.47 26.02
C LYS A 450 20.43 -6.46 24.56
N ILE A 451 19.15 -6.22 24.30
CA ILE A 451 18.56 -6.32 22.96
C ILE A 451 17.69 -5.09 22.73
N ILE A 452 17.91 -4.38 21.63
CA ILE A 452 16.93 -3.44 21.09
C ILE A 452 16.02 -4.23 20.17
N GLY A 453 14.76 -4.38 20.56
CA GLY A 453 13.80 -5.24 19.90
C GLY A 453 13.34 -4.71 18.56
N GLU A 454 12.73 -5.60 17.78
CA GLU A 454 12.17 -5.30 16.46
C GLU A 454 11.22 -4.11 16.51
N SER A 455 11.42 -3.15 15.58
CA SER A 455 10.56 -1.98 15.38
C SER A 455 10.33 -1.11 16.64
N SER A 456 11.17 -1.22 17.68
CA SER A 456 10.95 -0.55 18.98
C SER A 456 11.04 0.98 18.93
N PHE A 457 11.82 1.57 18.02
CA PHE A 457 11.93 3.02 17.75
C PHE A 457 11.49 3.39 16.33
N ILE A 458 10.74 2.53 15.66
CA ILE A 458 10.37 2.71 14.26
C ILE A 458 9.62 4.04 14.03
N TYR A 459 10.08 4.84 13.03
CA TYR A 459 9.49 6.14 12.66
C TYR A 459 9.41 7.18 13.79
N MET A 460 10.33 7.14 14.75
CA MET A 460 10.50 8.25 15.69
C MET A 460 11.18 9.42 14.97
N TRP A 461 10.39 10.18 14.24
CA TRP A 461 10.88 11.24 13.34
C TRP A 461 11.62 12.37 14.08
N GLU A 462 11.30 12.62 15.35
CA GLU A 462 11.91 13.66 16.17
C GLU A 462 13.15 13.18 16.93
N LEU A 463 13.53 11.88 16.84
CA LEU A 463 14.68 11.32 17.53
C LEU A 463 15.97 11.85 16.89
N THR A 464 16.69 12.74 17.59
CA THR A 464 17.92 13.37 17.07
C THR A 464 19.20 12.64 17.48
N SER A 465 19.18 11.95 18.63
CA SER A 465 20.31 11.17 19.17
C SER A 465 19.81 10.02 20.03
N ILE A 466 20.60 8.99 20.18
CA ILE A 466 20.34 7.84 21.04
C ILE A 466 21.65 7.33 21.64
N ASP A 467 21.66 7.09 22.95
CA ASP A 467 22.78 6.47 23.64
C ASP A 467 22.51 4.98 23.80
N LEU A 468 23.34 4.15 23.19
CA LEU A 468 23.25 2.69 23.27
C LEU A 468 24.13 2.16 24.41
N PRO A 469 23.61 1.26 25.29
CA PRO A 469 24.36 0.77 26.44
C PRO A 469 25.53 -0.15 26.06
N ASP A 470 26.64 -0.06 26.79
CA ASP A 470 27.85 -0.87 26.54
C ASP A 470 27.65 -2.38 26.62
N GLY A 471 26.57 -2.83 27.27
CA GLY A 471 26.21 -4.23 27.41
C GLY A 471 25.30 -4.77 26.29
N LEU A 472 24.94 -3.92 25.31
CA LEU A 472 24.02 -4.28 24.22
C LEU A 472 24.65 -5.36 23.32
N THR A 473 23.91 -6.43 23.00
CA THR A 473 24.40 -7.56 22.20
C THR A 473 23.84 -7.59 20.78
N SER A 474 22.63 -7.07 20.59
CA SER A 474 21.99 -7.03 19.26
C SER A 474 21.01 -5.85 19.11
N ILE A 475 20.86 -5.43 17.86
CA ILE A 475 19.82 -4.49 17.41
C ILE A 475 19.03 -5.25 16.34
N GLU A 476 17.74 -5.51 16.62
CA GLU A 476 16.89 -6.34 15.79
C GLU A 476 16.28 -5.57 14.59
N ASP A 477 15.52 -6.28 13.76
CA ASP A 477 15.01 -5.78 12.49
C ASP A 477 14.18 -4.50 12.64
N GLY A 478 14.47 -3.51 11.81
CA GLY A 478 13.74 -2.25 11.75
C GLY A 478 13.76 -1.41 13.04
N ALA A 479 14.62 -1.70 14.02
CA ALA A 479 14.60 -1.08 15.34
C ALA A 479 14.55 0.45 15.29
N PHE A 480 15.30 1.09 14.40
CA PHE A 480 15.34 2.55 14.15
C PHE A 480 14.91 2.93 12.74
N TYR A 481 14.11 2.11 12.08
CA TYR A 481 13.64 2.38 10.72
C TYR A 481 12.95 3.76 10.64
N GLY A 482 13.40 4.62 9.73
CA GLY A 482 12.76 5.91 9.46
C GLY A 482 12.93 6.96 10.57
N CYS A 483 13.92 6.85 11.44
CA CYS A 483 14.30 7.92 12.39
C CYS A 483 15.02 9.04 11.61
N ILE A 484 14.27 9.85 10.91
CA ILE A 484 14.78 10.80 9.89
C ILE A 484 15.66 11.92 10.47
N GLU A 485 15.46 12.30 11.72
CA GLU A 485 16.24 13.34 12.41
C GLU A 485 17.49 12.81 13.12
N LEU A 486 17.68 11.49 13.22
CA LEU A 486 18.85 10.88 13.84
C LEU A 486 20.11 11.22 13.03
N THR A 487 21.09 11.89 13.67
CA THR A 487 22.28 12.42 12.96
C THR A 487 23.50 11.52 13.10
N SER A 488 23.64 10.85 14.24
CA SER A 488 24.76 9.96 14.54
C SER A 488 24.35 8.83 15.46
N VAL A 489 25.08 7.71 15.38
CA VAL A 489 24.93 6.58 16.29
C VAL A 489 26.29 5.95 16.57
N ALA A 490 26.53 5.62 17.84
CA ALA A 490 27.68 4.82 18.27
C ALA A 490 27.20 3.42 18.65
N ILE A 491 27.58 2.42 17.87
CA ILE A 491 27.24 1.01 18.13
C ILE A 491 28.30 0.43 19.06
N PRO A 492 27.92 -0.05 20.26
CA PRO A 492 28.85 -0.55 21.26
C PRO A 492 29.66 -1.77 20.80
N ASN A 493 30.82 -1.96 21.40
CA ASN A 493 31.68 -3.12 21.09
C ASN A 493 31.05 -4.48 21.43
N SER A 494 30.08 -4.51 22.34
CA SER A 494 29.34 -5.71 22.73
C SER A 494 28.36 -6.20 21.66
N VAL A 495 27.97 -5.33 20.70
CA VAL A 495 27.04 -5.69 19.62
C VAL A 495 27.73 -6.59 18.60
N THR A 496 27.11 -7.73 18.34
CA THR A 496 27.61 -8.70 17.34
C THR A 496 26.71 -8.80 16.11
N TYR A 497 25.44 -8.43 16.23
CA TYR A 497 24.42 -8.55 15.19
C TYR A 497 23.68 -7.23 14.97
N LEU A 498 23.62 -6.80 13.71
CA LEU A 498 22.78 -5.71 13.22
C LEU A 498 21.74 -6.27 12.28
N GLY A 499 20.45 -6.15 12.64
CA GLY A 499 19.31 -6.69 11.92
C GLY A 499 19.03 -6.03 10.58
N GLN A 500 18.05 -6.57 9.88
CA GLN A 500 17.57 -6.03 8.62
C GLN A 500 16.92 -4.66 8.86
N ASP A 501 17.14 -3.70 7.94
CA ASP A 501 16.47 -2.38 7.94
C ASP A 501 16.67 -1.53 9.21
N ILE A 502 17.64 -1.80 10.06
CA ILE A 502 17.76 -1.19 11.39
C ILE A 502 17.78 0.35 11.37
N PHE A 503 18.48 0.97 10.42
CA PHE A 503 18.53 2.42 10.19
C PHE A 503 18.06 2.80 8.79
N HIS A 504 17.26 1.94 8.16
CA HIS A 504 16.74 2.24 6.83
C HIS A 504 15.96 3.55 6.83
N GLY A 505 16.30 4.47 5.91
CA GLY A 505 15.60 5.74 5.77
C GLY A 505 15.90 6.77 6.88
N CYS A 506 16.98 6.61 7.66
CA CYS A 506 17.46 7.65 8.57
C CYS A 506 18.14 8.76 7.77
N ALA A 507 17.33 9.68 7.25
CA ALA A 507 17.73 10.65 6.22
C ALA A 507 18.79 11.68 6.66
N LYS A 508 19.06 11.81 7.95
CA LYS A 508 20.13 12.68 8.50
C LYS A 508 21.28 11.90 9.14
N LEU A 509 21.23 10.56 9.16
CA LEU A 509 22.29 9.75 9.79
C LEU A 509 23.56 9.76 8.90
N SER A 510 24.42 10.70 9.18
CA SER A 510 25.68 10.94 8.43
C SER A 510 26.91 10.36 9.09
N SER A 511 26.82 9.93 10.36
CA SER A 511 27.94 9.37 11.13
C SER A 511 27.53 8.10 11.89
N VAL A 512 28.25 7.03 11.67
CA VAL A 512 28.10 5.76 12.37
C VAL A 512 29.45 5.30 12.89
N THR A 513 29.57 5.15 14.20
CA THR A 513 30.70 4.47 14.82
C THR A 513 30.32 3.00 15.03
N MET A 514 31.08 2.10 14.40
CA MET A 514 30.79 0.66 14.40
C MET A 514 31.56 -0.05 15.52
N GLY A 515 30.87 -0.85 16.32
CA GLY A 515 31.49 -1.68 17.35
C GLY A 515 32.46 -2.71 16.79
N GLN A 516 33.54 -3.00 17.52
CA GLN A 516 34.63 -3.87 17.04
C GLN A 516 34.27 -5.34 16.89
N ASN A 517 33.18 -5.79 17.52
CA ASN A 517 32.74 -7.18 17.48
C ASN A 517 31.53 -7.44 16.59
N VAL A 518 31.10 -6.45 15.81
CA VAL A 518 30.03 -6.66 14.81
C VAL A 518 30.47 -7.67 13.78
N THR A 519 29.78 -8.82 13.74
CA THR A 519 30.08 -9.91 12.80
C THR A 519 29.14 -9.93 11.61
N LYS A 520 27.89 -9.46 11.81
CA LYS A 520 26.85 -9.49 10.79
C LYS A 520 26.14 -8.15 10.69
N ILE A 521 26.07 -7.62 9.46
CA ILE A 521 25.27 -6.45 9.06
C ILE A 521 24.24 -6.95 8.06
N ASP A 522 22.96 -6.95 8.41
CA ASP A 522 21.94 -7.58 7.57
C ASP A 522 21.44 -6.64 6.45
N LYS A 523 20.48 -7.12 5.68
CA LYS A 523 19.90 -6.47 4.50
C LYS A 523 19.41 -5.06 4.83
N ARG A 524 19.78 -4.08 3.97
CA ARG A 524 19.35 -2.66 4.05
C ARG A 524 19.62 -1.96 5.38
N ALA A 525 20.53 -2.47 6.21
CA ALA A 525 20.77 -1.97 7.56
C ALA A 525 20.99 -0.44 7.61
N PHE A 526 21.69 0.16 6.64
CA PHE A 526 21.94 1.60 6.51
C PHE A 526 21.47 2.16 5.17
N SER A 527 20.48 1.53 4.56
CA SER A 527 19.93 1.99 3.29
C SER A 527 19.21 3.33 3.46
N GLY A 528 19.49 4.29 2.58
CA GLY A 528 18.90 5.64 2.64
C GLY A 528 19.50 6.55 3.72
N CYS A 529 20.64 6.18 4.32
CA CYS A 529 21.43 7.06 5.20
C CYS A 529 22.44 7.86 4.37
N PRO A 530 22.67 9.17 4.62
CA PRO A 530 23.63 9.99 3.86
C PRO A 530 25.09 9.78 4.31
N LEU A 531 25.52 8.52 4.45
CA LEU A 531 26.88 8.19 4.81
C LEU A 531 27.83 8.48 3.63
N THR A 532 28.94 9.15 3.89
CA THR A 532 30.02 9.32 2.90
C THR A 532 31.17 8.36 3.16
N LYS A 533 31.32 7.90 4.40
CA LYS A 533 32.35 6.96 4.84
C LYS A 533 31.76 5.89 5.74
N VAL A 534 32.31 4.69 5.67
CA VAL A 534 31.96 3.59 6.58
C VAL A 534 33.21 2.84 7.02
N TYR A 535 33.23 2.47 8.31
CA TYR A 535 34.32 1.71 8.93
C TYR A 535 33.80 0.33 9.35
N LEU A 536 34.18 -0.72 8.62
CA LEU A 536 33.78 -2.10 8.86
C LEU A 536 34.81 -2.81 9.72
N PRO A 537 34.46 -3.32 10.92
CA PRO A 537 35.43 -3.90 11.85
C PRO A 537 36.06 -5.19 11.30
N ALA A 538 37.20 -5.57 11.87
CA ALA A 538 37.91 -6.81 11.48
C ALA A 538 37.10 -8.10 11.73
N SER A 539 36.12 -8.02 12.61
CA SER A 539 35.17 -9.11 12.97
C SER A 539 34.09 -9.37 11.93
N VAL A 540 33.84 -8.43 10.99
CA VAL A 540 32.72 -8.57 10.05
C VAL A 540 32.93 -9.75 9.12
N THR A 541 31.92 -10.63 9.06
CA THR A 541 31.94 -11.85 8.24
C THR A 541 30.81 -11.87 7.20
N PHE A 542 29.78 -11.05 7.38
CA PHE A 542 28.63 -11.00 6.47
C PHE A 542 28.10 -9.58 6.34
N ILE A 543 27.78 -9.16 5.09
CA ILE A 543 27.12 -7.89 4.79
C ILE A 543 26.00 -8.15 3.79
N GLY A 544 24.76 -7.80 4.17
CA GLY A 544 23.55 -8.09 3.43
C GLY A 544 23.34 -7.22 2.19
N GLU A 545 22.29 -7.56 1.45
CA GLU A 545 21.86 -6.88 0.24
C GLU A 545 21.48 -5.43 0.53
N ASN A 546 21.97 -4.47 -0.28
CA ASN A 546 21.68 -3.03 -0.13
C ASN A 546 21.97 -2.49 1.29
N ALA A 547 22.90 -3.08 2.02
CA ALA A 547 23.21 -2.63 3.38
C ALA A 547 23.66 -1.17 3.41
N PHE A 548 24.34 -0.72 2.36
CA PHE A 548 24.82 0.66 2.19
C PHE A 548 24.42 1.18 0.80
N THR A 549 23.36 2.00 0.75
CA THR A 549 22.85 2.63 -0.49
C THR A 549 23.20 4.11 -0.56
N SER A 550 24.25 4.53 0.14
CA SER A 550 24.76 5.91 0.20
C SER A 550 25.76 6.18 -0.91
N ASN A 551 26.01 7.47 -1.19
CA ASN A 551 27.09 7.90 -2.07
C ASN A 551 28.42 7.89 -1.28
N LEU A 552 28.92 6.70 -0.99
CA LEU A 552 30.17 6.52 -0.25
C LEU A 552 31.36 7.00 -1.10
N THR A 553 32.25 7.75 -0.48
CA THR A 553 33.55 8.11 -1.05
C THR A 553 34.64 7.13 -0.61
N ASP A 554 34.52 6.61 0.63
CA ASP A 554 35.49 5.70 1.22
C ASP A 554 34.81 4.59 2.02
N VAL A 555 35.29 3.36 1.85
CA VAL A 555 34.93 2.20 2.65
C VAL A 555 36.20 1.64 3.28
N TYR A 556 36.31 1.70 4.60
CA TYR A 556 37.39 1.15 5.38
C TYR A 556 37.01 -0.23 5.89
N CYS A 557 37.53 -1.29 5.33
CA CYS A 557 37.26 -2.66 5.75
C CYS A 557 38.52 -3.29 6.38
N PHE A 558 38.42 -3.53 7.69
CA PHE A 558 39.54 -4.07 8.47
C PHE A 558 39.60 -5.61 8.47
N ALA A 559 38.64 -6.26 7.83
CA ALA A 559 38.61 -7.72 7.72
C ALA A 559 39.74 -8.25 6.83
N LYS A 560 40.54 -9.17 7.36
CA LYS A 560 41.63 -9.85 6.60
C LYS A 560 41.09 -10.91 5.65
N GLN A 561 39.93 -11.46 5.94
CA GLN A 561 39.19 -12.38 5.09
C GLN A 561 38.01 -11.65 4.46
N LEU A 562 37.60 -12.05 3.26
CA LEU A 562 36.45 -11.45 2.58
C LEU A 562 35.16 -11.66 3.39
N PRO A 563 34.48 -10.60 3.80
CA PRO A 563 33.11 -10.76 4.29
C PRO A 563 32.22 -11.32 3.18
N GLU A 564 31.38 -12.29 3.52
CA GLU A 564 30.37 -12.80 2.60
C GLU A 564 29.39 -11.68 2.25
N THR A 565 29.03 -11.56 0.97
CA THR A 565 28.07 -10.59 0.48
C THR A 565 26.88 -11.28 -0.19
N SER A 566 25.75 -10.59 -0.32
CA SER A 566 24.61 -11.14 -1.03
C SER A 566 24.93 -11.39 -2.52
N ARG A 567 24.60 -12.60 -3.01
CA ARG A 567 24.76 -12.95 -4.43
C ARG A 567 23.63 -12.42 -5.33
N LYS A 568 22.53 -11.96 -4.74
CA LYS A 568 21.31 -11.58 -5.49
C LYS A 568 21.31 -10.11 -5.92
N ARG A 569 21.79 -9.22 -5.07
CA ARG A 569 21.87 -7.77 -5.33
C ARG A 569 23.12 -7.19 -4.68
N ALA A 570 23.55 -6.01 -5.16
CA ALA A 570 24.71 -5.33 -4.63
C ALA A 570 24.58 -5.00 -3.13
N THR A 571 25.67 -5.10 -2.39
CA THR A 571 25.76 -4.69 -0.98
C THR A 571 25.97 -3.19 -0.87
N PHE A 572 26.75 -2.62 -1.77
CA PHE A 572 27.03 -1.19 -1.90
C PHE A 572 26.41 -0.65 -3.18
N THR A 573 25.86 0.57 -3.12
CA THR A 573 25.39 1.30 -4.30
C THR A 573 26.56 2.16 -4.81
N HIS A 574 26.79 2.17 -6.12
CA HIS A 574 27.86 2.92 -6.78
C HIS A 574 29.27 2.69 -6.20
N PRO A 575 29.71 1.41 -5.99
CA PRO A 575 31.05 1.12 -5.48
C PRO A 575 32.14 1.66 -6.43
N GLU A 576 31.84 1.84 -7.72
CA GLU A 576 32.73 2.42 -8.74
C GLU A 576 33.08 3.90 -8.47
N GLU A 577 32.40 4.57 -7.55
CA GLU A 577 32.71 5.94 -7.13
C GLU A 577 33.56 5.99 -5.85
N ALA A 578 33.59 4.90 -5.08
CA ALA A 578 34.23 4.82 -3.76
C ALA A 578 35.61 4.15 -3.79
N ILE A 579 36.49 4.54 -2.86
CA ILE A 579 37.76 3.88 -2.59
C ILE A 579 37.57 2.86 -1.47
N LEU A 580 38.04 1.64 -1.68
CA LEU A 580 38.05 0.59 -0.67
C LEU A 580 39.46 0.48 -0.04
N HIS A 581 39.53 0.73 1.26
CA HIS A 581 40.75 0.60 2.07
C HIS A 581 40.72 -0.75 2.81
N VAL A 582 41.74 -1.58 2.59
CA VAL A 582 41.81 -2.93 3.18
C VAL A 582 43.21 -3.19 3.76
N PRO A 583 43.39 -4.20 4.64
CA PRO A 583 44.72 -4.59 5.09
C PRO A 583 45.66 -4.89 3.90
N ALA A 584 46.90 -4.42 3.96
CA ALA A 584 47.88 -4.53 2.85
C ALA A 584 48.04 -5.97 2.34
N GLU A 585 48.05 -6.94 3.26
CA GLU A 585 48.14 -8.37 2.94
C GLU A 585 46.89 -8.96 2.25
N SER A 586 45.74 -8.24 2.27
CA SER A 586 44.48 -8.74 1.73
C SER A 586 44.10 -8.10 0.39
N ILE A 587 44.85 -7.15 -0.14
CA ILE A 587 44.51 -6.40 -1.37
C ILE A 587 44.22 -7.34 -2.54
N ASP A 588 45.09 -8.34 -2.80
CA ASP A 588 44.91 -9.25 -3.92
C ASP A 588 43.67 -10.13 -3.75
N LEU A 589 43.31 -10.48 -2.50
CA LEU A 589 42.10 -11.23 -2.18
C LEU A 589 40.85 -10.42 -2.55
N TYR A 590 40.79 -9.15 -2.14
CA TYR A 590 39.66 -8.26 -2.46
C TYR A 590 39.57 -7.94 -3.97
N LYS A 591 40.70 -7.76 -4.65
CA LYS A 591 40.75 -7.54 -6.12
C LYS A 591 40.29 -8.76 -6.92
N SER A 592 40.44 -9.96 -6.39
CA SER A 592 40.06 -11.20 -7.09
C SER A 592 38.58 -11.55 -6.95
N ASP A 593 37.85 -10.97 -6.00
CA ASP A 593 36.43 -11.28 -5.73
C ASP A 593 35.50 -10.43 -6.56
N GLN A 594 34.46 -11.05 -7.15
CA GLN A 594 33.51 -10.39 -8.06
C GLN A 594 32.61 -9.35 -7.40
N ALA A 595 32.38 -9.43 -6.10
CA ALA A 595 31.56 -8.45 -5.36
C ALA A 595 32.39 -7.23 -4.95
N TRP A 596 33.65 -7.45 -4.57
CA TRP A 596 34.53 -6.44 -4.02
C TRP A 596 35.39 -5.71 -5.06
N ASN A 597 35.68 -6.31 -6.21
CA ASN A 597 36.51 -5.70 -7.26
C ASN A 597 35.82 -4.56 -8.04
N LYS A 598 34.60 -4.21 -7.69
CA LYS A 598 33.82 -3.14 -8.34
C LYS A 598 34.13 -1.74 -7.82
N PHE A 599 34.88 -1.62 -6.73
CA PHE A 599 35.26 -0.33 -6.19
C PHE A 599 36.18 0.41 -7.16
N LYS A 600 36.12 1.75 -7.15
CA LYS A 600 36.94 2.64 -7.99
C LYS A 600 38.41 2.33 -7.86
N GLU A 601 38.85 2.11 -6.64
CA GLU A 601 40.20 1.74 -6.29
C GLU A 601 40.22 0.87 -5.03
N ILE A 602 41.15 -0.06 -4.92
CA ILE A 602 41.40 -0.87 -3.71
C ILE A 602 42.84 -0.62 -3.28
N VAL A 603 42.96 0.01 -2.10
CA VAL A 603 44.25 0.47 -1.56
C VAL A 603 44.52 -0.12 -0.17
N ALA A 604 45.78 -0.08 0.25
CA ALA A 604 46.18 -0.48 1.58
C ALA A 604 45.70 0.55 2.62
N LEU A 605 45.25 0.08 3.77
CA LEU A 605 45.06 0.91 4.96
C LEU A 605 46.41 1.50 5.39
N THR A 606 46.44 2.79 5.66
CA THR A 606 47.62 3.49 6.20
C THR A 606 47.79 3.25 7.71
N ASP A 607 48.99 3.48 8.23
CA ASP A 607 49.21 3.38 9.69
C ASP A 607 48.34 4.35 10.49
N GLU A 608 48.01 5.53 9.95
CA GLU A 608 47.12 6.50 10.56
C GLU A 608 45.67 6.01 10.57
N GLU A 609 45.21 5.40 9.49
CA GLU A 609 43.84 4.82 9.40
C GLU A 609 43.70 3.61 10.33
N MET A 610 44.73 2.78 10.45
CA MET A 610 44.78 1.67 11.41
C MET A 610 44.72 2.16 12.86
N LEU A 611 45.30 3.31 13.17
CA LEU A 611 45.27 3.94 14.48
C LEU A 611 43.95 4.71 14.74
N ALA A 612 43.39 5.36 13.73
CA ALA A 612 42.14 6.11 13.83
C ALA A 612 40.94 5.21 14.20
N VAL A 613 40.99 3.94 13.82
CA VAL A 613 39.98 2.93 14.21
C VAL A 613 39.91 2.75 15.72
N HIS A 614 41.06 2.77 16.40
CA HIS A 614 41.07 2.70 17.86
C HIS A 614 40.45 3.93 18.50
N THR A 615 40.40 5.08 17.81
CA THR A 615 39.82 6.34 18.35
C THR A 615 38.37 6.57 17.96
N THR A 616 37.92 6.07 16.81
CA THR A 616 36.52 6.22 16.33
C THR A 616 35.60 5.06 16.73
N MET A 617 36.20 3.91 17.12
CA MET A 617 35.46 2.71 17.55
C MET A 617 35.46 2.50 19.06
N VAL A 618 35.87 3.50 19.85
CA VAL A 618 35.88 3.43 21.30
C VAL A 618 34.79 4.36 21.86
N ASP A 619 34.05 3.82 22.79
CA ASP A 619 32.89 4.34 23.48
C ASP A 619 32.83 5.85 23.67
N GLY A 620 31.68 6.45 23.29
CA GLY A 620 31.41 7.89 23.40
C GLY A 620 31.45 8.48 24.82
N ASN A 621 31.66 7.69 25.86
CA ASN A 621 31.68 8.14 27.25
C ASN A 621 33.07 8.17 27.88
N ASP A 622 34.07 7.53 27.29
CA ASP A 622 35.45 7.56 27.78
C ASP A 622 36.33 8.40 26.84
N LYS A 623 36.35 9.72 27.04
CA LYS A 623 37.30 10.60 26.35
C LYS A 623 38.71 10.06 26.52
N MET A 624 39.39 9.75 25.43
CA MET A 624 40.81 9.42 25.46
C MET A 624 41.60 10.65 25.85
N HIS A 625 42.38 10.48 26.90
CA HIS A 625 43.32 11.48 27.33
C HIS A 625 44.70 11.06 26.90
N TYR A 626 45.38 11.92 26.15
CA TYR A 626 46.72 11.72 25.67
C TYR A 626 47.70 12.43 26.59
N TYR A 627 48.73 11.74 27.01
CA TYR A 627 49.78 12.32 27.84
C TYR A 627 51.14 12.01 27.22
N SER A 628 52.06 12.96 27.28
CA SER A 628 53.47 12.75 27.05
C SER A 628 54.11 11.98 28.23
N LEU A 629 55.33 11.47 28.05
CA LEU A 629 56.03 10.69 29.08
C LEU A 629 56.22 11.46 30.39
N ASP A 630 56.27 12.79 30.35
CA ASP A 630 56.36 13.69 31.49
C ASP A 630 55.00 13.98 32.15
N GLY A 631 53.92 13.31 31.68
CA GLY A 631 52.57 13.45 32.24
C GLY A 631 51.80 14.65 31.74
N CYS A 632 52.30 15.44 30.78
CA CYS A 632 51.59 16.57 30.21
C CYS A 632 50.48 16.13 29.26
N HIS A 633 49.25 16.66 29.44
CA HIS A 633 48.10 16.39 28.57
C HIS A 633 48.33 16.98 27.18
N SER A 634 47.97 16.22 26.12
CA SER A 634 48.00 16.70 24.74
C SER A 634 46.67 16.46 24.05
N GLU A 635 46.36 17.25 23.00
CA GLU A 635 45.12 17.13 22.22
C GLU A 635 45.14 15.93 21.21
N GLY A 636 46.22 15.13 21.22
CA GLY A 636 46.39 13.94 20.33
C GLY A 636 47.77 13.30 20.47
N LEU A 637 47.99 12.25 19.66
CA LEU A 637 49.27 11.53 19.62
C LEU A 637 50.38 12.42 19.01
N ARG A 638 51.52 12.46 19.66
CA ARG A 638 52.74 13.15 19.16
C ARG A 638 53.81 12.14 18.80
N ARG A 639 54.73 12.52 17.89
CA ARG A 639 55.89 11.69 17.57
C ARG A 639 56.68 11.35 18.85
N GLY A 640 56.94 10.08 19.05
CA GLY A 640 57.57 9.57 20.28
C GLY A 640 56.67 8.70 21.12
N ILE A 641 56.96 8.59 22.42
CA ILE A 641 56.17 7.76 23.33
C ILE A 641 55.01 8.59 23.89
N ASN A 642 53.81 8.06 23.76
CA ASN A 642 52.59 8.64 24.31
C ASN A 642 51.95 7.66 25.31
N ILE A 643 51.33 8.21 26.34
CA ILE A 643 50.48 7.47 27.28
C ILE A 643 49.03 7.82 26.98
N ILE A 644 48.25 6.80 26.60
CA ILE A 644 46.83 6.95 26.39
C ILE A 644 46.13 6.43 27.63
N LYS A 645 45.31 7.28 28.25
CA LYS A 645 44.41 6.90 29.36
C LYS A 645 42.99 6.93 28.89
N GLN A 646 42.26 5.82 29.08
CA GLN A 646 40.86 5.68 28.78
C GLN A 646 40.20 4.96 29.97
N GLY A 647 39.36 5.66 30.69
CA GLY A 647 38.78 5.18 31.96
C GLY A 647 39.86 4.66 32.92
N LYS A 648 39.80 3.39 33.29
CA LYS A 648 40.79 2.72 34.14
C LYS A 648 41.98 2.11 33.37
N GLN A 649 41.96 2.12 32.04
CA GLN A 649 43.05 1.55 31.22
C GLN A 649 44.08 2.60 30.86
N VAL A 650 45.33 2.22 30.95
CA VAL A 650 46.47 3.04 30.54
C VAL A 650 47.33 2.24 29.54
N LYS A 651 47.56 2.77 28.35
CA LYS A 651 48.39 2.17 27.31
C LYS A 651 49.56 3.09 26.94
N LYS A 652 50.72 2.51 26.73
CA LYS A 652 51.90 3.19 26.18
C LYS A 652 51.94 2.94 24.66
N VAL A 653 51.95 4.01 23.89
CA VAL A 653 51.98 3.96 22.39
C VAL A 653 53.20 4.69 21.91
N ILE A 654 53.94 4.09 20.97
CA ILE A 654 55.10 4.72 20.32
C ILE A 654 54.69 5.14 18.92
N VAL A 655 54.68 6.43 18.67
CA VAL A 655 54.45 7.00 17.32
C VAL A 655 55.82 7.29 16.73
N LYS A 656 56.17 6.61 15.63
CA LYS A 656 57.43 6.74 14.91
C LYS A 656 57.55 8.02 14.10
#